data_135311b095ed9ccffffb9d0ccd0bebf7
#
_entry.id   135311b095ed9ccffffb9d0ccd0bebf7
#
_cell.length_a   1.000
_cell.length_b   1.000
_cell.length_c   1.000
_cell.angle_alpha   90.00
_cell.angle_beta   90.00
_cell.angle_gamma   90.00
#
_symmetry.space_group_name_H-M   'P 1'
#
loop_
_entity.id
_entity.type
_entity.pdbx_description
1 polymer ?
#
loop_
_entity_poly.entity_id
_entity_poly.type
_entity_poly.pdbx_seq_one_letter_code
_entity_poly.pdbx_strand_id
1 'polypeptide(L)'
;MTKLALRALWGRKLRTVLTALAIVLGVATVSGTYVLTDSISSAFDTIFSSIYRGTDAAITGRSAVSKSSTTNLPPFDQSLLGRVRRLPDVAAAIGGVADSSTNLIGSNGKVISFGGAPHLGFSVDPSQPQFNSLSLVTGSWPKSGQVVIDHTTAGKKKIKVGDTIRIEAQGTAIPFRVSGLVKFGTSGLDIGGATLAGFDLATAQKLFRKEGKLDQIRIERKAGVSEAALLAQVRSVLPPQTQVRSGVSQASTDASDTKSFTSFLQDFLLAFGGIALFVGSFVIANSLSITIAQRTREFATLRTIGASRRQILRSVLIESTVMGVLASVVGLFLGLGLAKGLFQLFDSLGFTLPNSGLLLEGRTVVVALVVGILVTVIASLRPALRATRVPPIAAVREGSTLPPGRFARYRAYGSGTLAALGFAALAFGLFGSGLSTTGILVFMGLGALLIFFGVALFSSHLVIPLATVLGAPGAAIGGAAGVLARENAQRNPQRTGSTAAALMIGLALVTLVAMLAQGIRSSFFGAVDQLLTSNYAVTAENNFDPIPVASADPARSVPGVTAVVGVRAGDARIFDATHSVTAIDPGGSKVVKLTWIAGSQSVFETLGATGAFVDKDFAKSNHLQVGSPIPAIVPSGTKQVFTVKGIFKPPPGGSPFGPVTISSATFDRLYTQPQDLFVFINTVGGVTDANTKALDRALAGFPNAKVQTISQFKKNQAAGLDSVLNILYVLLALSVIVSLFGIVNTLVLTVFERTRELGMLRAVGMTRRQVRRMIRYESVITALIGAVIGIALGIVLAVLLIARVDFIVLAWPIGSLVLFALVAVAAGLLAAILPARRAARLNVLEALQYE
;
A
#
# COMPACT_ATOMS: atom_id res chain seq x y z
N MET A 1 4.73 -39.65 -24.97
CA MET A 1 4.85 -38.18 -25.00
C MET A 1 5.29 -37.60 -23.65
N THR A 2 4.72 -38.02 -22.50
CA THR A 2 5.12 -37.53 -21.16
C THR A 2 6.59 -37.80 -20.82
N LYS A 3 7.11 -39.02 -21.03
CA LYS A 3 8.54 -39.32 -20.85
C LYS A 3 9.48 -38.47 -21.71
N LEU A 4 9.06 -38.14 -22.93
CA LEU A 4 9.82 -37.31 -23.87
C LEU A 4 9.83 -35.86 -23.40
N ALA A 5 8.71 -35.33 -22.93
CA ALA A 5 8.61 -33.99 -22.35
C ALA A 5 9.50 -33.81 -21.11
N LEU A 6 9.47 -34.78 -20.19
CA LEU A 6 10.30 -34.75 -18.98
C LEU A 6 11.79 -34.85 -19.28
N ARG A 7 12.23 -35.73 -20.20
CA ARG A 7 13.63 -35.80 -20.63
C ARG A 7 14.12 -34.54 -21.32
N ALA A 8 13.24 -33.82 -22.06
CA ALA A 8 13.58 -32.56 -22.68
C ALA A 8 13.90 -31.45 -21.66
N LEU A 9 13.16 -31.42 -20.53
CA LEU A 9 13.43 -30.48 -19.42
C LEU A 9 14.81 -30.71 -18.78
N TRP A 10 15.16 -31.97 -18.52
CA TRP A 10 16.43 -32.33 -17.89
C TRP A 10 17.65 -32.13 -18.81
N GLY A 11 17.47 -32.30 -20.12
CA GLY A 11 18.56 -32.10 -21.11
C GLY A 11 18.97 -30.63 -21.26
N ARG A 12 18.16 -29.65 -20.82
CA ARG A 12 18.38 -28.20 -21.04
C ARG A 12 18.29 -27.40 -19.74
N LYS A 13 18.92 -27.86 -18.67
CA LYS A 13 18.81 -27.35 -17.28
C LYS A 13 18.87 -25.84 -17.14
N LEU A 14 19.89 -25.18 -17.74
CA LEU A 14 20.06 -23.73 -17.60
C LEU A 14 18.87 -22.93 -18.15
N ARG A 15 18.34 -23.34 -19.29
CA ARG A 15 17.23 -22.68 -19.96
C ARG A 15 15.95 -22.85 -19.18
N THR A 16 15.68 -24.07 -18.73
CA THR A 16 14.52 -24.41 -17.87
C THR A 16 14.55 -23.59 -16.59
N VAL A 17 15.72 -23.47 -15.94
CA VAL A 17 15.88 -22.65 -14.71
C VAL A 17 15.62 -21.18 -14.99
N LEU A 18 16.16 -20.59 -16.05
CA LEU A 18 15.96 -19.18 -16.37
C LEU A 18 14.50 -18.83 -16.70
N THR A 19 13.81 -19.74 -17.39
CA THR A 19 12.36 -19.57 -17.67
C THR A 19 11.53 -19.78 -16.41
N ALA A 20 11.85 -20.80 -15.61
CA ALA A 20 11.17 -21.09 -14.34
C ALA A 20 11.32 -19.94 -13.34
N LEU A 21 12.47 -19.25 -13.32
CA LEU A 21 12.75 -18.17 -12.39
C LEU A 21 11.76 -17.00 -12.53
N ALA A 22 11.33 -16.66 -13.76
CA ALA A 22 10.32 -15.64 -13.99
C ALA A 22 8.95 -16.05 -13.41
N ILE A 23 8.60 -17.33 -13.51
CA ILE A 23 7.37 -17.88 -12.92
C ILE A 23 7.49 -17.86 -11.38
N VAL A 24 8.62 -18.33 -10.87
CA VAL A 24 8.92 -18.41 -9.44
C VAL A 24 8.77 -17.05 -8.78
N LEU A 25 9.36 -16.00 -9.37
CA LEU A 25 9.27 -14.65 -8.82
C LEU A 25 7.84 -14.09 -8.87
N GLY A 26 7.10 -14.32 -9.96
CA GLY A 26 5.70 -13.91 -10.05
C GLY A 26 4.81 -14.63 -9.04
N VAL A 27 4.99 -15.94 -8.88
CA VAL A 27 4.25 -16.72 -7.87
C VAL A 27 4.68 -16.33 -6.46
N ALA A 28 5.97 -16.07 -6.22
CA ALA A 28 6.47 -15.66 -4.91
C ALA A 28 5.88 -14.32 -4.46
N THR A 29 5.69 -13.36 -5.37
CA THR A 29 5.02 -12.10 -5.03
C THR A 29 3.56 -12.32 -4.63
N VAL A 30 2.81 -13.10 -5.39
CA VAL A 30 1.40 -13.40 -5.08
C VAL A 30 1.27 -14.18 -3.78
N SER A 31 2.01 -15.28 -3.63
CA SER A 31 1.96 -16.09 -2.41
C SER A 31 2.48 -15.34 -1.19
N GLY A 32 3.54 -14.53 -1.35
CA GLY A 32 4.08 -13.69 -0.29
C GLY A 32 3.07 -12.63 0.18
N THR A 33 2.30 -12.05 -0.74
CA THR A 33 1.21 -11.14 -0.41
C THR A 33 0.14 -11.83 0.42
N TYR A 34 -0.36 -13.00 -0.02
CA TYR A 34 -1.36 -13.73 0.74
C TYR A 34 -0.83 -14.14 2.12
N VAL A 35 0.38 -14.71 2.21
CA VAL A 35 0.99 -15.08 3.50
C VAL A 35 1.10 -13.88 4.43
N LEU A 36 1.54 -12.72 3.94
CA LEU A 36 1.64 -11.48 4.72
C LEU A 36 0.27 -11.05 5.24
N THR A 37 -0.71 -10.92 4.34
CA THR A 37 -2.04 -10.40 4.70
C THR A 37 -2.86 -11.36 5.52
N ASP A 38 -2.73 -12.68 5.29
CA ASP A 38 -3.38 -13.72 6.09
C ASP A 38 -2.79 -13.76 7.50
N SER A 39 -1.47 -13.62 7.63
CA SER A 39 -0.79 -13.56 8.94
C SER A 39 -1.22 -12.34 9.75
N ILE A 40 -1.34 -11.17 9.11
CA ILE A 40 -1.85 -9.94 9.76
C ILE A 40 -3.32 -10.12 10.18
N SER A 41 -4.17 -10.61 9.27
CA SER A 41 -5.60 -10.82 9.55
C SER A 41 -5.81 -11.82 10.68
N SER A 42 -5.06 -12.93 10.69
CA SER A 42 -5.10 -13.92 11.75
C SER A 42 -4.62 -13.37 13.09
N ALA A 43 -3.62 -12.48 13.09
CA ALA A 43 -3.17 -11.80 14.29
C ALA A 43 -4.29 -10.92 14.87
N PHE A 44 -4.97 -10.13 14.05
CA PHE A 44 -6.12 -9.33 14.49
C PHE A 44 -7.27 -10.21 14.99
N ASP A 45 -7.64 -11.27 14.27
CA ASP A 45 -8.69 -12.21 14.72
C ASP A 45 -8.33 -12.80 16.10
N THR A 46 -7.07 -13.15 16.33
CA THR A 46 -6.61 -13.68 17.62
C THR A 46 -6.63 -12.62 18.71
N ILE A 47 -6.25 -11.37 18.40
CA ILE A 47 -6.31 -10.25 19.33
C ILE A 47 -7.76 -10.03 19.77
N PHE A 48 -8.69 -9.82 18.84
CA PHE A 48 -10.09 -9.51 19.17
C PHE A 48 -10.81 -10.69 19.81
N SER A 49 -10.57 -11.93 19.38
CA SER A 49 -11.12 -13.10 20.07
C SER A 49 -10.60 -13.24 21.52
N SER A 50 -9.36 -12.83 21.76
CA SER A 50 -8.78 -12.83 23.12
C SER A 50 -9.39 -11.73 24.00
N ILE A 51 -9.71 -10.55 23.43
CA ILE A 51 -10.40 -9.47 24.16
C ILE A 51 -11.75 -9.93 24.69
N TYR A 52 -12.51 -10.68 23.91
CA TYR A 52 -13.86 -11.15 24.26
C TYR A 52 -13.89 -12.56 24.84
N ARG A 53 -12.74 -13.08 25.30
CA ARG A 53 -12.68 -14.36 26.01
C ARG A 53 -13.59 -14.32 27.24
N GLY A 54 -14.37 -15.36 27.48
CA GLY A 54 -15.32 -15.43 28.61
C GLY A 54 -16.52 -14.49 28.50
N THR A 55 -16.73 -13.87 27.34
CA THR A 55 -17.83 -12.94 27.09
C THR A 55 -18.88 -13.59 26.21
N ASP A 56 -20.08 -13.89 26.75
CA ASP A 56 -21.22 -14.38 26.00
C ASP A 56 -21.99 -13.25 25.34
N ALA A 57 -22.09 -12.08 26.00
CA ALA A 57 -22.70 -10.89 25.43
C ALA A 57 -21.88 -9.63 25.75
N ALA A 58 -21.81 -8.72 24.80
CA ALA A 58 -21.14 -7.43 24.96
C ALA A 58 -22.13 -6.29 24.66
N ILE A 59 -22.27 -5.35 25.61
CA ILE A 59 -22.99 -4.10 25.39
C ILE A 59 -21.98 -3.03 25.03
N THR A 60 -22.24 -2.29 23.97
CA THR A 60 -21.45 -1.13 23.53
C THR A 60 -22.36 0.04 23.22
N GLY A 61 -21.80 1.22 23.15
CA GLY A 61 -22.50 2.36 22.60
C GLY A 61 -22.90 2.10 21.13
N ARG A 62 -23.98 2.68 20.70
CA ARG A 62 -24.45 2.63 19.31
C ARG A 62 -24.15 3.95 18.64
N SER A 63 -23.29 3.97 17.64
CA SER A 63 -23.11 5.14 16.80
C SER A 63 -24.26 5.26 15.79
N ALA A 64 -24.80 6.46 15.66
CA ALA A 64 -25.80 6.78 14.65
C ALA A 64 -25.17 7.04 13.26
N VAL A 65 -23.86 7.04 13.19
CA VAL A 65 -23.06 7.28 11.97
C VAL A 65 -22.25 6.02 11.69
N SER A 66 -22.07 5.68 10.41
CA SER A 66 -21.18 4.58 10.02
C SER A 66 -19.78 4.87 10.54
N LYS A 67 -19.12 3.87 11.13
CA LYS A 67 -17.78 4.06 11.70
C LYS A 67 -16.80 4.58 10.64
N SER A 68 -16.18 5.71 10.91
CA SER A 68 -14.89 6.10 10.38
C SER A 68 -13.81 5.77 11.42
N SER A 69 -12.58 5.66 10.99
CA SER A 69 -11.42 5.38 11.85
C SER A 69 -11.19 6.41 12.97
N THR A 70 -11.85 7.57 12.90
CA THR A 70 -11.71 8.69 13.85
C THR A 70 -12.82 8.76 14.88
N THR A 71 -13.86 7.92 14.80
CA THR A 71 -15.04 8.08 15.68
C THR A 71 -15.07 7.01 16.75
N ASN A 72 -14.84 7.41 18.01
CA ASN A 72 -15.07 6.56 19.18
C ASN A 72 -16.57 6.32 19.37
N LEU A 73 -16.96 5.11 19.80
CA LEU A 73 -18.34 4.83 20.18
C LEU A 73 -18.74 5.71 21.36
N PRO A 74 -19.98 6.27 21.37
CA PRO A 74 -20.40 7.10 22.49
C PRO A 74 -20.46 6.27 23.78
N PRO A 75 -19.84 6.76 24.88
CA PRO A 75 -19.94 6.10 26.18
C PRO A 75 -21.35 6.22 26.76
N PHE A 76 -21.74 5.30 27.61
CA PHE A 76 -23.05 5.25 28.23
C PHE A 76 -22.96 5.22 29.77
N ASP A 77 -24.06 5.45 30.46
CA ASP A 77 -24.12 5.59 31.90
C ASP A 77 -23.72 4.30 32.65
N GLN A 78 -22.88 4.41 33.66
CA GLN A 78 -22.38 3.30 34.47
C GLN A 78 -23.49 2.58 35.24
N SER A 79 -24.63 3.25 35.56
CA SER A 79 -25.76 2.64 36.26
C SER A 79 -26.36 1.45 35.51
N LEU A 80 -26.17 1.37 34.19
CA LEU A 80 -26.59 0.22 33.38
C LEU A 80 -25.96 -1.08 33.86
N LEU A 81 -24.68 -1.07 34.31
CA LEU A 81 -23.98 -2.25 34.84
C LEU A 81 -24.75 -2.86 36.02
N GLY A 82 -25.24 -2.03 36.93
CA GLY A 82 -26.04 -2.49 38.07
C GLY A 82 -27.39 -3.11 37.67
N ARG A 83 -28.04 -2.61 36.62
CA ARG A 83 -29.23 -3.20 36.06
C ARG A 83 -28.96 -4.55 35.38
N VAL A 84 -27.88 -4.65 34.60
CA VAL A 84 -27.47 -5.88 33.92
C VAL A 84 -27.11 -6.98 34.93
N ARG A 85 -26.39 -6.66 36.01
CA ARG A 85 -26.00 -7.64 37.05
C ARG A 85 -27.19 -8.25 37.77
N ARG A 86 -28.35 -7.57 37.80
CA ARG A 86 -29.57 -8.07 38.43
C ARG A 86 -30.43 -8.95 37.53
N LEU A 87 -30.05 -9.13 36.26
CA LEU A 87 -30.80 -9.99 35.34
C LEU A 87 -30.64 -11.46 35.73
N PRO A 88 -31.74 -12.26 35.66
CA PRO A 88 -31.73 -13.67 36.09
C PRO A 88 -30.71 -14.54 35.38
N ASP A 89 -30.48 -14.30 34.09
CA ASP A 89 -29.64 -15.13 33.22
C ASP A 89 -28.18 -14.73 33.25
N VAL A 90 -27.80 -13.67 33.95
CA VAL A 90 -26.43 -13.16 34.06
C VAL A 90 -25.71 -13.84 35.23
N ALA A 91 -24.57 -14.48 34.94
CA ALA A 91 -23.67 -15.02 35.95
C ALA A 91 -22.72 -13.95 36.48
N ALA A 92 -22.11 -13.23 35.57
CA ALA A 92 -21.17 -12.13 35.86
C ALA A 92 -21.26 -11.03 34.80
N ALA A 93 -20.96 -9.80 35.21
CA ALA A 93 -20.85 -8.69 34.29
C ALA A 93 -19.82 -7.67 34.78
N ILE A 94 -19.00 -7.19 33.83
CA ILE A 94 -17.93 -6.20 34.06
C ILE A 94 -18.11 -5.02 33.13
N GLY A 95 -17.92 -3.81 33.67
CA GLY A 95 -17.87 -2.58 32.89
C GLY A 95 -16.43 -2.16 32.62
N GLY A 96 -16.17 -1.60 31.47
CA GLY A 96 -14.84 -1.14 31.09
C GLY A 96 -14.86 0.18 30.32
N VAL A 97 -13.74 0.89 30.38
CA VAL A 97 -13.45 2.08 29.58
C VAL A 97 -12.12 1.89 28.86
N ALA A 98 -12.01 2.46 27.67
CA ALA A 98 -10.80 2.43 26.85
C ALA A 98 -10.55 3.82 26.24
N ASP A 99 -9.30 4.06 25.87
CA ASP A 99 -8.85 5.27 25.16
C ASP A 99 -7.72 4.91 24.21
N SER A 100 -7.81 5.39 22.98
CA SER A 100 -6.83 5.11 21.92
C SER A 100 -5.72 6.15 21.80
N SER A 101 -5.70 7.14 22.70
CA SER A 101 -4.74 8.25 22.74
C SER A 101 -3.91 8.25 24.03
N THR A 102 -3.72 7.09 24.66
CA THR A 102 -3.01 6.98 25.95
C THR A 102 -1.52 6.80 25.74
N ASN A 103 -0.79 7.89 25.73
CA ASN A 103 0.64 7.93 25.42
C ASN A 103 1.51 7.62 26.63
N LEU A 104 2.39 6.63 26.53
CA LEU A 104 3.46 6.37 27.49
C LEU A 104 4.66 7.29 27.19
N ILE A 105 5.17 7.98 28.20
CA ILE A 105 6.27 8.93 28.05
C ILE A 105 7.56 8.30 28.56
N GLY A 106 8.55 8.18 27.69
CA GLY A 106 9.86 7.63 28.04
C GLY A 106 10.67 8.53 28.96
N SER A 107 11.77 7.99 29.50
CA SER A 107 12.70 8.74 30.33
C SER A 107 13.32 9.96 29.64
N ASN A 108 13.32 9.97 28.30
CA ASN A 108 13.77 11.10 27.48
C ASN A 108 12.70 12.20 27.32
N GLY A 109 11.56 12.09 27.98
CA GLY A 109 10.45 13.03 27.90
C GLY A 109 9.59 12.94 26.64
N LYS A 110 9.85 11.98 25.74
CA LYS A 110 9.11 11.80 24.49
C LYS A 110 8.12 10.64 24.57
N VAL A 111 7.10 10.69 23.73
CA VAL A 111 6.16 9.59 23.56
C VAL A 111 6.89 8.32 23.09
N ILE A 112 6.58 7.20 23.73
CA ILE A 112 7.03 5.89 23.30
C ILE A 112 6.12 5.43 22.14
N SER A 113 6.62 5.47 20.93
CA SER A 113 5.91 5.04 19.75
C SER A 113 6.76 4.05 18.92
N PHE A 114 6.08 3.13 18.25
CA PHE A 114 6.67 2.17 17.32
C PHE A 114 5.93 2.27 15.99
N GLY A 115 6.27 3.30 15.21
CA GLY A 115 5.59 3.64 13.97
C GLY A 115 4.20 4.23 14.20
N GLY A 116 3.25 3.96 13.34
CA GLY A 116 1.85 4.42 13.46
C GLY A 116 0.95 3.50 14.30
N ALA A 117 1.52 2.69 15.19
CA ALA A 117 0.73 1.78 16.02
C ALA A 117 -0.03 2.55 17.12
N PRO A 118 -1.26 2.13 17.47
CA PRO A 118 -2.09 2.84 18.44
C PRO A 118 -1.54 2.79 19.87
N HIS A 119 -1.89 3.79 20.65
CA HIS A 119 -1.56 3.91 22.07
C HIS A 119 -2.81 3.62 22.91
N LEU A 120 -2.92 2.39 23.43
CA LEU A 120 -4.15 1.88 24.05
C LEU A 120 -4.09 1.98 25.58
N GLY A 121 -5.02 2.75 26.15
CA GLY A 121 -5.32 2.77 27.57
C GLY A 121 -6.65 2.07 27.85
N PHE A 122 -6.74 1.31 28.95
CA PHE A 122 -7.99 0.63 29.31
C PHE A 122 -8.05 0.29 30.78
N SER A 123 -9.28 0.06 31.26
CA SER A 123 -9.50 -0.41 32.63
C SER A 123 -9.34 -1.93 32.73
N VAL A 124 -8.76 -2.39 33.85
CA VAL A 124 -8.57 -3.80 34.20
C VAL A 124 -9.27 -4.07 35.53
N ASP A 125 -9.99 -5.17 35.63
CA ASP A 125 -10.55 -5.64 36.89
C ASP A 125 -10.03 -7.06 37.21
N PRO A 126 -9.09 -7.21 38.12
CA PRO A 126 -8.53 -8.50 38.47
C PRO A 126 -9.50 -9.42 39.21
N SER A 127 -10.62 -8.90 39.76
CA SER A 127 -11.61 -9.68 40.50
C SER A 127 -12.44 -10.59 39.58
N GLN A 128 -12.42 -10.32 38.25
CA GLN A 128 -13.15 -11.04 37.22
C GLN A 128 -12.18 -11.61 36.16
N PRO A 129 -11.36 -12.61 36.49
CA PRO A 129 -10.28 -13.09 35.64
C PRO A 129 -10.74 -13.68 34.30
N GLN A 130 -11.98 -14.20 34.23
CA GLN A 130 -12.56 -14.74 33.00
C GLN A 130 -12.69 -13.69 31.88
N PHE A 131 -12.86 -12.42 32.24
CA PHE A 131 -12.93 -11.32 31.28
C PHE A 131 -11.57 -10.67 30.99
N ASN A 132 -10.50 -11.11 31.65
CA ASN A 132 -9.22 -10.48 31.50
C ASN A 132 -8.49 -11.03 30.27
N SER A 133 -8.30 -10.19 29.27
CA SER A 133 -7.56 -10.52 28.05
C SER A 133 -6.04 -10.48 28.22
N LEU A 134 -5.56 -10.00 29.37
CA LEU A 134 -4.14 -9.88 29.68
C LEU A 134 -3.69 -10.96 30.67
N SER A 135 -2.46 -11.38 30.54
CA SER A 135 -1.76 -12.20 31.54
C SER A 135 -0.60 -11.43 32.16
N LEU A 136 -0.53 -11.46 33.49
CA LEU A 136 0.54 -10.84 34.24
C LEU A 136 1.82 -11.67 34.08
N VAL A 137 2.91 -11.01 33.66
CA VAL A 137 4.24 -11.63 33.51
C VAL A 137 5.05 -11.47 34.79
N THR A 138 5.06 -10.25 35.32
CA THR A 138 5.77 -9.90 36.56
C THR A 138 5.03 -8.78 37.27
N GLY A 139 5.15 -8.72 38.61
CA GLY A 139 4.54 -7.67 39.42
C GLY A 139 3.13 -7.97 39.88
N SER A 140 2.28 -6.95 39.96
CA SER A 140 0.89 -7.03 40.43
C SER A 140 -0.04 -6.20 39.56
N TRP A 141 -1.34 -6.51 39.65
CA TRP A 141 -2.38 -5.70 39.00
C TRP A 141 -2.45 -4.28 39.59
N PRO A 142 -2.84 -3.29 38.79
CA PRO A 142 -2.77 -1.88 39.17
C PRO A 142 -3.82 -1.52 40.22
N LYS A 143 -3.43 -0.72 41.19
CA LYS A 143 -4.29 0.02 42.10
C LYS A 143 -4.28 1.51 41.72
N SER A 144 -5.04 2.34 42.46
CA SER A 144 -5.06 3.79 42.21
C SER A 144 -3.62 4.35 42.17
N GLY A 145 -3.32 5.16 41.16
CA GLY A 145 -1.98 5.73 40.92
C GLY A 145 -0.95 4.76 40.35
N GLN A 146 -1.38 3.55 39.96
CA GLN A 146 -0.52 2.53 39.35
C GLN A 146 -0.96 2.18 37.96
N VAL A 147 -0.06 1.60 37.16
CA VAL A 147 -0.28 1.16 35.79
C VAL A 147 0.40 -0.18 35.55
N VAL A 148 -0.22 -1.03 34.75
CA VAL A 148 0.44 -2.16 34.07
C VAL A 148 0.71 -1.80 32.62
N ILE A 149 1.89 -2.15 32.13
CA ILE A 149 2.29 -1.88 30.74
C ILE A 149 2.67 -3.18 30.04
N ASP A 150 2.62 -3.18 28.70
CA ASP A 150 3.01 -4.38 27.96
C ASP A 150 4.50 -4.71 28.10
N HIS A 151 4.78 -6.00 28.15
CA HIS A 151 6.12 -6.55 28.35
C HIS A 151 7.07 -6.19 27.20
N THR A 152 6.57 -6.08 25.98
CA THR A 152 7.37 -5.78 24.79
C THR A 152 7.88 -4.34 24.82
N THR A 153 7.00 -3.38 25.11
CA THR A 153 7.35 -1.97 25.31
C THR A 153 8.31 -1.81 26.46
N ALA A 154 8.03 -2.47 27.60
CA ALA A 154 8.90 -2.43 28.77
C ALA A 154 10.31 -2.96 28.44
N GLY A 155 10.41 -4.07 27.72
CA GLY A 155 11.69 -4.64 27.30
C GLY A 155 12.48 -3.74 26.35
N LYS A 156 11.83 -3.22 25.31
CA LYS A 156 12.45 -2.31 24.32
C LYS A 156 12.92 -0.99 24.96
N LYS A 157 12.20 -0.49 25.97
CA LYS A 157 12.50 0.79 26.66
C LYS A 157 13.18 0.62 28.01
N LYS A 158 13.47 -0.62 28.41
CA LYS A 158 14.13 -0.99 29.66
C LYS A 158 13.39 -0.52 30.93
N ILE A 159 12.05 -0.49 30.89
CA ILE A 159 11.18 -0.12 31.98
C ILE A 159 10.96 -1.35 32.87
N LYS A 160 11.06 -1.18 34.21
CA LYS A 160 10.93 -2.25 35.20
C LYS A 160 9.72 -2.00 36.11
N VAL A 161 9.26 -3.07 36.75
CA VAL A 161 8.27 -2.97 37.81
C VAL A 161 8.86 -2.13 38.96
N GLY A 162 8.10 -1.13 39.42
CA GLY A 162 8.52 -0.16 40.43
C GLY A 162 8.94 1.19 39.86
N ASP A 163 9.28 1.27 38.59
CA ASP A 163 9.61 2.53 37.93
C ASP A 163 8.40 3.46 37.87
N THR A 164 8.67 4.76 37.79
CA THR A 164 7.64 5.77 37.53
C THR A 164 7.67 6.19 36.06
N ILE A 165 6.54 6.07 35.40
CA ILE A 165 6.34 6.51 34.00
C ILE A 165 5.28 7.61 33.94
N ARG A 166 5.48 8.62 33.11
CA ARG A 166 4.45 9.62 32.84
C ARG A 166 3.51 9.11 31.76
N ILE A 167 2.23 9.37 31.91
CA ILE A 167 1.18 8.97 30.95
C ILE A 167 0.33 10.17 30.62
N GLU A 168 0.18 10.43 29.33
CA GLU A 168 -0.67 11.45 28.75
C GLU A 168 -1.87 10.78 28.06
N ALA A 169 -3.09 11.23 28.37
CA ALA A 169 -4.30 10.82 27.66
C ALA A 169 -5.10 12.07 27.24
N GLN A 170 -6.18 12.39 27.94
CA GLN A 170 -7.04 13.53 27.59
C GLN A 170 -6.64 14.86 28.27
N GLY A 171 -5.45 14.91 28.87
CA GLY A 171 -4.92 16.06 29.60
C GLY A 171 -3.41 16.02 29.73
N THR A 172 -2.85 16.75 30.70
CA THR A 172 -1.41 16.77 30.95
C THR A 172 -0.87 15.41 31.36
N ALA A 173 0.38 15.13 30.98
CA ALA A 173 1.05 13.91 31.37
C ALA A 173 1.26 13.84 32.89
N ILE A 174 0.70 12.82 33.55
CA ILE A 174 0.79 12.58 34.98
C ILE A 174 1.61 11.33 35.31
N PRO A 175 2.32 11.31 36.46
CA PRO A 175 3.16 10.17 36.82
C PRO A 175 2.32 8.99 37.36
N PHE A 176 2.70 7.76 36.94
CA PHE A 176 2.17 6.50 37.45
C PHE A 176 3.30 5.55 37.79
N ARG A 177 3.14 4.78 38.89
CA ARG A 177 4.07 3.71 39.22
C ARG A 177 3.74 2.45 38.45
N VAL A 178 4.70 1.86 37.74
CA VAL A 178 4.53 0.58 37.06
C VAL A 178 4.41 -0.53 38.11
N SER A 179 3.21 -1.11 38.23
CA SER A 179 2.94 -2.18 39.20
C SER A 179 3.21 -3.56 38.63
N GLY A 180 3.12 -3.72 37.31
CA GLY A 180 3.34 -5.01 36.67
C GLY A 180 3.53 -4.89 35.14
N LEU A 181 4.07 -5.96 34.57
CA LEU A 181 4.22 -6.15 33.14
C LEU A 181 3.26 -7.22 32.66
N VAL A 182 2.55 -6.93 31.57
CA VAL A 182 1.50 -7.80 31.03
C VAL A 182 1.81 -8.24 29.61
N LYS A 183 1.24 -9.38 29.22
CA LYS A 183 1.20 -9.86 27.84
C LYS A 183 -0.25 -9.95 27.38
N PHE A 184 -0.45 -9.81 26.09
CA PHE A 184 -1.76 -10.01 25.49
C PHE A 184 -2.02 -11.51 25.28
N GLY A 185 -3.14 -12.03 25.79
CA GLY A 185 -3.46 -13.44 25.79
C GLY A 185 -2.46 -14.31 26.57
N THR A 186 -2.51 -15.61 26.37
CA THR A 186 -1.57 -16.57 26.96
C THR A 186 -0.30 -16.78 26.13
N SER A 187 -0.37 -16.52 24.83
CA SER A 187 0.72 -16.78 23.87
C SER A 187 1.70 -15.62 23.68
N GLY A 188 1.44 -14.44 24.29
CA GLY A 188 2.32 -13.28 24.15
C GLY A 188 2.37 -12.73 22.73
N LEU A 189 1.21 -12.63 22.08
CA LEU A 189 1.05 -12.05 20.74
C LEU A 189 1.69 -10.68 20.66
N ASP A 190 2.44 -10.44 19.57
CA ASP A 190 2.89 -9.10 19.21
C ASP A 190 1.70 -8.33 18.61
N ILE A 191 1.32 -7.27 19.30
CA ILE A 191 0.20 -6.40 18.92
C ILE A 191 0.60 -5.32 17.89
N GLY A 192 1.66 -5.55 17.14
CA GLY A 192 2.06 -4.65 16.06
C GLY A 192 2.62 -3.33 16.54
N GLY A 193 3.39 -3.33 17.64
CA GLY A 193 4.00 -2.12 18.17
C GLY A 193 3.03 -1.20 18.93
N ALA A 194 1.75 -1.59 19.10
CA ALA A 194 0.83 -0.86 19.96
C ALA A 194 1.36 -0.85 21.40
N THR A 195 1.23 0.29 22.10
CA THR A 195 1.56 0.38 23.51
C THR A 195 0.31 0.15 24.36
N LEU A 196 0.43 -0.61 25.45
CA LEU A 196 -0.70 -0.87 26.36
C LEU A 196 -0.45 -0.25 27.73
N ALA A 197 -1.48 0.42 28.25
CA ALA A 197 -1.53 0.94 29.62
C ALA A 197 -2.84 0.50 30.27
N GLY A 198 -2.75 -0.38 31.29
CA GLY A 198 -3.91 -0.86 32.05
C GLY A 198 -4.00 -0.21 33.42
N PHE A 199 -5.19 0.24 33.82
CA PHE A 199 -5.47 0.94 35.08
C PHE A 199 -6.63 0.29 35.81
N ASP A 200 -6.82 0.58 37.08
CA ASP A 200 -8.11 0.34 37.73
C ASP A 200 -9.20 1.23 37.12
N LEU A 201 -10.46 0.79 37.21
CA LEU A 201 -11.58 1.46 36.54
C LEU A 201 -11.71 2.93 36.90
N ALA A 202 -11.60 3.27 38.18
CA ALA A 202 -11.78 4.66 38.66
C ALA A 202 -10.66 5.57 38.13
N THR A 203 -9.43 5.09 38.14
CA THR A 203 -8.27 5.80 37.56
C THR A 203 -8.43 5.97 36.07
N ALA A 204 -8.85 4.91 35.33
CA ALA A 204 -9.10 4.97 33.90
C ALA A 204 -10.21 5.98 33.54
N GLN A 205 -11.34 5.93 34.26
CA GLN A 205 -12.44 6.86 34.03
C GLN A 205 -12.01 8.33 34.20
N LYS A 206 -11.24 8.62 35.26
CA LYS A 206 -10.71 9.96 35.50
C LYS A 206 -9.70 10.39 34.42
N LEU A 207 -8.77 9.51 34.06
CA LEU A 207 -7.73 9.79 33.07
C LEU A 207 -8.33 10.04 31.67
N PHE A 208 -9.37 9.29 31.32
CA PHE A 208 -10.04 9.36 30.02
C PHE A 208 -11.24 10.33 30.01
N ARG A 209 -11.46 11.08 31.10
CA ARG A 209 -12.64 11.99 31.25
C ARG A 209 -13.98 11.29 31.02
N LYS A 210 -14.14 10.08 31.58
CA LYS A 210 -15.34 9.23 31.47
C LYS A 210 -15.91 8.88 32.84
N GLU A 211 -15.81 9.78 33.82
CA GLU A 211 -16.36 9.56 35.16
C GLU A 211 -17.86 9.24 35.06
N GLY A 212 -18.28 8.15 35.72
CA GLY A 212 -19.65 7.68 35.67
C GLY A 212 -20.12 7.10 34.34
N LYS A 213 -19.24 6.93 33.36
CA LYS A 213 -19.51 6.36 32.05
C LYS A 213 -18.74 5.09 31.82
N LEU A 214 -19.25 4.24 30.89
CA LEU A 214 -18.61 3.03 30.40
C LEU A 214 -18.63 3.04 28.87
N ASP A 215 -17.64 2.42 28.25
CA ASP A 215 -17.60 2.17 26.82
C ASP A 215 -18.19 0.81 26.47
N GLN A 216 -18.02 -0.16 27.39
CA GLN A 216 -18.53 -1.52 27.20
C GLN A 216 -18.94 -2.18 28.53
N ILE A 217 -19.90 -3.12 28.44
CA ILE A 217 -20.17 -4.09 29.49
C ILE A 217 -20.04 -5.48 28.87
N ARG A 218 -19.17 -6.33 29.44
CA ARG A 218 -19.01 -7.74 29.05
C ARG A 218 -19.76 -8.60 30.05
N ILE A 219 -20.47 -9.61 29.53
CA ILE A 219 -21.44 -10.40 30.29
C ILE A 219 -21.15 -11.88 30.08
N GLU A 220 -21.13 -12.63 31.15
CA GLU A 220 -21.12 -14.09 31.22
C GLU A 220 -22.52 -14.58 31.56
N ARG A 221 -23.02 -15.57 30.83
CA ARG A 221 -24.33 -16.20 31.06
C ARG A 221 -24.24 -17.28 32.14
N LYS A 222 -25.36 -17.55 32.82
CA LYS A 222 -25.47 -18.72 33.70
C LYS A 222 -25.45 -20.01 32.89
N ALA A 223 -24.94 -21.07 33.50
CA ALA A 223 -24.95 -22.40 32.90
C ALA A 223 -26.37 -22.83 32.52
N GLY A 224 -26.52 -23.40 31.33
CA GLY A 224 -27.83 -23.85 30.80
C GLY A 224 -28.65 -22.76 30.09
N VAL A 225 -28.27 -21.50 30.15
CA VAL A 225 -28.94 -20.40 29.42
C VAL A 225 -28.43 -20.36 27.98
N SER A 226 -29.36 -20.21 27.00
CA SER A 226 -28.92 -20.02 25.60
C SER A 226 -28.47 -18.57 25.37
N GLU A 227 -27.52 -18.39 24.42
CA GLU A 227 -27.07 -17.06 24.02
C GLU A 227 -28.24 -16.16 23.60
N ALA A 228 -29.18 -16.71 22.82
CA ALA A 228 -30.31 -15.95 22.33
C ALA A 228 -31.20 -15.45 23.49
N ALA A 229 -31.40 -16.28 24.53
CA ALA A 229 -32.20 -15.89 25.72
C ALA A 229 -31.50 -14.76 26.47
N LEU A 230 -30.19 -14.88 26.73
CA LEU A 230 -29.37 -13.82 27.35
C LEU A 230 -29.51 -12.51 26.56
N LEU A 231 -29.27 -12.56 25.23
CA LEU A 231 -29.34 -11.36 24.39
C LEU A 231 -30.74 -10.71 24.42
N ALA A 232 -31.83 -11.50 24.41
CA ALA A 232 -33.18 -10.98 24.50
C ALA A 232 -33.43 -10.29 25.85
N GLN A 233 -32.98 -10.92 26.93
CA GLN A 233 -33.13 -10.37 28.29
C GLN A 233 -32.31 -9.08 28.48
N VAL A 234 -31.06 -9.05 27.97
CA VAL A 234 -30.23 -7.84 28.03
C VAL A 234 -30.86 -6.71 27.19
N ARG A 235 -31.42 -7.00 26.01
CA ARG A 235 -32.06 -5.99 25.16
C ARG A 235 -33.20 -5.28 25.86
N SER A 236 -33.94 -5.93 26.75
CA SER A 236 -35.10 -5.33 27.46
C SER A 236 -34.73 -4.21 28.42
N VAL A 237 -33.45 -4.15 28.86
CA VAL A 237 -32.99 -3.12 29.81
C VAL A 237 -32.07 -2.07 29.16
N LEU A 238 -31.84 -2.18 27.83
CA LEU A 238 -30.92 -1.30 27.13
C LEU A 238 -31.51 0.09 26.86
N PRO A 239 -30.75 1.17 27.11
CA PRO A 239 -31.06 2.49 26.59
C PRO A 239 -30.96 2.52 25.04
N PRO A 240 -31.73 3.42 24.36
CA PRO A 240 -31.75 3.51 22.90
C PRO A 240 -30.38 3.73 22.22
N GLN A 241 -29.45 4.32 22.97
CA GLN A 241 -28.10 4.66 22.49
C GLN A 241 -27.10 3.51 22.67
N THR A 242 -27.54 2.34 23.08
CA THR A 242 -26.69 1.17 23.29
C THR A 242 -27.17 0.00 22.43
N GLN A 243 -26.28 -0.95 22.23
CA GLN A 243 -26.55 -2.19 21.52
C GLN A 243 -25.89 -3.37 22.25
N VAL A 244 -26.47 -4.57 22.06
CA VAL A 244 -25.87 -5.82 22.56
C VAL A 244 -25.66 -6.76 21.40
N ARG A 245 -24.50 -7.39 21.39
CA ARG A 245 -24.11 -8.47 20.48
C ARG A 245 -23.55 -9.64 21.28
N SER A 246 -23.50 -10.84 20.69
CA SER A 246 -22.71 -11.91 21.29
C SER A 246 -21.21 -11.55 21.29
N GLY A 247 -20.47 -12.09 22.23
CA GLY A 247 -19.02 -11.84 22.33
C GLY A 247 -18.28 -12.18 21.04
N VAL A 248 -18.67 -13.29 20.39
CA VAL A 248 -18.11 -13.72 19.10
C VAL A 248 -18.45 -12.71 17.98
N SER A 249 -19.71 -12.26 17.92
CA SER A 249 -20.13 -11.28 16.92
C SER A 249 -19.47 -9.92 17.13
N GLN A 250 -19.26 -9.51 18.38
CA GLN A 250 -18.55 -8.25 18.67
C GLN A 250 -17.09 -8.35 18.30
N ALA A 251 -16.41 -9.45 18.66
CA ALA A 251 -15.03 -9.71 18.26
C ALA A 251 -14.86 -9.68 16.73
N SER A 252 -15.76 -10.33 16.00
CA SER A 252 -15.76 -10.32 14.53
C SER A 252 -16.00 -8.93 13.94
N THR A 253 -16.87 -8.13 14.57
CA THR A 253 -17.13 -6.75 14.12
C THR A 253 -15.87 -5.88 14.30
N ASP A 254 -15.26 -5.93 15.48
CA ASP A 254 -14.07 -5.13 15.79
C ASP A 254 -12.87 -5.56 14.92
N ALA A 255 -12.75 -6.87 14.67
CA ALA A 255 -11.75 -7.39 13.72
C ALA A 255 -12.02 -6.89 12.28
N SER A 256 -13.30 -6.88 11.83
CA SER A 256 -13.65 -6.46 10.47
C SER A 256 -13.40 -4.97 10.23
N ASP A 257 -13.61 -4.14 11.24
CA ASP A 257 -13.32 -2.70 11.16
C ASP A 257 -11.81 -2.45 10.93
N THR A 258 -10.96 -3.30 11.50
CA THR A 258 -9.51 -3.24 11.31
C THR A 258 -9.05 -3.90 9.99
N LYS A 259 -9.80 -4.89 9.49
CA LYS A 259 -9.52 -5.59 8.24
C LYS A 259 -9.61 -4.70 6.99
N SER A 260 -10.27 -3.57 7.04
CA SER A 260 -10.34 -2.62 5.91
C SER A 260 -8.95 -2.15 5.48
N PHE A 261 -8.06 -1.86 6.44
CA PHE A 261 -6.66 -1.53 6.17
C PHE A 261 -5.91 -2.73 5.57
N THR A 262 -6.11 -3.93 6.13
CA THR A 262 -5.46 -5.15 5.63
C THR A 262 -5.93 -5.49 4.21
N SER A 263 -7.23 -5.31 3.91
CA SER A 263 -7.78 -5.51 2.57
C SER A 263 -7.19 -4.53 1.57
N PHE A 264 -7.09 -3.25 1.94
CA PHE A 264 -6.42 -2.25 1.10
C PHE A 264 -4.97 -2.64 0.82
N LEU A 265 -4.21 -3.05 1.84
CA LEU A 265 -2.84 -3.50 1.71
C LEU A 265 -2.75 -4.75 0.81
N GLN A 266 -3.69 -5.70 0.96
CA GLN A 266 -3.78 -6.90 0.14
C GLN A 266 -4.03 -6.56 -1.33
N ASP A 267 -5.05 -5.77 -1.63
CA ASP A 267 -5.40 -5.37 -2.99
C ASP A 267 -4.25 -4.63 -3.66
N PHE A 268 -3.62 -3.75 -2.90
CA PHE A 268 -2.46 -3.01 -3.32
C PHE A 268 -1.26 -3.91 -3.66
N LEU A 269 -0.87 -4.82 -2.77
CA LEU A 269 0.22 -5.76 -3.00
C LEU A 269 -0.11 -6.76 -4.13
N LEU A 270 -1.37 -7.21 -4.25
CA LEU A 270 -1.81 -8.07 -5.34
C LEU A 270 -1.76 -7.37 -6.70
N ALA A 271 -2.02 -6.06 -6.74
CA ALA A 271 -1.83 -5.29 -7.97
C ALA A 271 -0.36 -5.35 -8.43
N PHE A 272 0.61 -5.18 -7.52
CA PHE A 272 2.04 -5.33 -7.84
C PHE A 272 2.42 -6.78 -8.18
N GLY A 273 1.85 -7.76 -7.47
CA GLY A 273 1.98 -9.17 -7.81
C GLY A 273 1.47 -9.48 -9.22
N GLY A 274 0.32 -8.90 -9.59
CA GLY A 274 -0.25 -8.98 -10.93
C GLY A 274 0.67 -8.39 -12.00
N ILE A 275 1.29 -7.24 -11.72
CA ILE A 275 2.29 -6.62 -12.59
C ILE A 275 3.52 -7.54 -12.77
N ALA A 276 4.05 -8.08 -11.68
CA ALA A 276 5.19 -8.99 -11.73
C ALA A 276 4.85 -10.26 -12.53
N LEU A 277 3.64 -10.82 -12.36
CA LEU A 277 3.12 -11.93 -13.15
C LEU A 277 2.96 -11.57 -14.62
N PHE A 278 2.47 -10.39 -14.93
CA PHE A 278 2.30 -9.91 -16.29
C PHE A 278 3.64 -9.78 -17.01
N VAL A 279 4.64 -9.15 -16.38
CA VAL A 279 6.01 -9.09 -16.89
C VAL A 279 6.60 -10.48 -17.04
N GLY A 280 6.42 -11.34 -16.02
CA GLY A 280 6.85 -12.72 -16.02
C GLY A 280 6.23 -13.52 -17.17
N SER A 281 4.92 -13.38 -17.42
CA SER A 281 4.24 -14.05 -18.52
C SER A 281 4.80 -13.68 -19.89
N PHE A 282 5.18 -12.41 -20.04
CA PHE A 282 5.82 -11.91 -21.25
C PHE A 282 7.20 -12.51 -21.48
N VAL A 283 8.00 -12.60 -20.40
CA VAL A 283 9.30 -13.26 -20.42
C VAL A 283 9.17 -14.75 -20.76
N ILE A 284 8.20 -15.44 -20.15
CA ILE A 284 7.91 -16.86 -20.41
C ILE A 284 7.51 -17.07 -21.87
N ALA A 285 6.56 -16.28 -22.37
CA ALA A 285 6.10 -16.37 -23.77
C ALA A 285 7.25 -16.17 -24.76
N ASN A 286 8.12 -15.21 -24.51
CA ASN A 286 9.30 -14.94 -25.33
C ASN A 286 10.32 -16.10 -25.28
N SER A 287 10.65 -16.57 -24.08
CA SER A 287 11.55 -17.70 -23.86
C SER A 287 11.08 -18.99 -24.52
N LEU A 288 9.77 -19.32 -24.33
CA LEU A 288 9.18 -20.51 -24.95
C LEU A 288 9.05 -20.36 -26.46
N SER A 289 8.78 -19.17 -27.00
CA SER A 289 8.77 -18.94 -28.46
C SER A 289 10.11 -19.27 -29.10
N ILE A 290 11.22 -18.84 -28.48
CA ILE A 290 12.58 -19.13 -28.97
C ILE A 290 12.88 -20.63 -28.82
N THR A 291 12.55 -21.23 -27.67
CA THR A 291 12.80 -22.66 -27.41
C THR A 291 12.04 -23.54 -28.41
N ILE A 292 10.79 -23.20 -28.71
CA ILE A 292 9.96 -23.93 -29.68
C ILE A 292 10.49 -23.74 -31.10
N ALA A 293 10.95 -22.52 -31.45
CA ALA A 293 11.55 -22.28 -32.77
C ALA A 293 12.79 -23.14 -33.01
N GLN A 294 13.63 -23.32 -32.00
CA GLN A 294 14.84 -24.19 -32.05
C GLN A 294 14.49 -25.68 -32.17
N ARG A 295 13.33 -26.10 -31.67
CA ARG A 295 12.83 -27.51 -31.75
C ARG A 295 12.00 -27.76 -32.98
N THR A 296 11.92 -26.82 -33.91
CA THR A 296 11.10 -26.97 -35.10
C THR A 296 11.51 -28.18 -35.93
N ARG A 297 12.81 -28.45 -36.08
CA ARG A 297 13.31 -29.64 -36.76
C ARG A 297 12.91 -30.94 -36.03
N GLU A 298 13.09 -30.98 -34.67
CA GLU A 298 12.68 -32.13 -33.85
C GLU A 298 11.16 -32.42 -34.04
N PHE A 299 10.31 -31.38 -33.99
CA PHE A 299 8.88 -31.54 -34.19
C PHE A 299 8.50 -31.97 -35.60
N ALA A 300 9.22 -31.49 -36.59
CA ALA A 300 9.00 -31.90 -37.98
C ALA A 300 9.43 -33.36 -38.16
N THR A 301 10.57 -33.80 -37.63
CA THR A 301 10.98 -35.22 -37.65
C THR A 301 9.96 -36.11 -36.98
N LEU A 302 9.45 -35.71 -35.81
CA LEU A 302 8.37 -36.45 -35.15
C LEU A 302 7.11 -36.55 -36.03
N ARG A 303 6.78 -35.50 -36.80
CA ARG A 303 5.66 -35.49 -37.74
C ARG A 303 5.91 -36.38 -38.96
N THR A 304 7.12 -36.47 -39.48
CA THR A 304 7.45 -37.40 -40.56
C THR A 304 7.33 -38.85 -40.14
N ILE A 305 7.60 -39.16 -38.84
CA ILE A 305 7.43 -40.51 -38.23
C ILE A 305 5.95 -40.75 -37.85
N GLY A 306 5.01 -39.83 -38.13
CA GLY A 306 3.57 -40.02 -37.93
C GLY A 306 2.95 -39.30 -36.72
N ALA A 307 3.67 -38.45 -35.98
CA ALA A 307 3.11 -37.71 -34.84
C ALA A 307 2.07 -36.69 -35.29
N SER A 308 0.87 -36.73 -34.69
CA SER A 308 -0.18 -35.76 -34.97
C SER A 308 0.09 -34.36 -34.39
N ARG A 309 -0.55 -33.32 -34.95
CA ARG A 309 -0.48 -31.94 -34.40
C ARG A 309 -0.92 -31.86 -32.96
N ARG A 310 -1.96 -32.62 -32.57
CA ARG A 310 -2.49 -32.68 -31.20
C ARG A 310 -1.48 -33.32 -30.25
N GLN A 311 -0.71 -34.29 -30.68
CA GLN A 311 0.32 -34.92 -29.87
C GLN A 311 1.49 -34.01 -29.59
N ILE A 312 1.92 -33.20 -30.56
CA ILE A 312 2.95 -32.17 -30.37
C ILE A 312 2.44 -31.07 -29.43
N LEU A 313 1.22 -30.56 -29.65
CA LEU A 313 0.61 -29.57 -28.78
C LEU A 313 0.53 -30.07 -27.32
N ARG A 314 0.01 -31.28 -27.11
CA ARG A 314 -0.04 -31.90 -25.77
C ARG A 314 1.34 -32.04 -25.14
N SER A 315 2.37 -32.39 -25.91
CA SER A 315 3.72 -32.52 -25.37
C SER A 315 4.26 -31.17 -24.84
N VAL A 316 4.05 -30.09 -25.59
CA VAL A 316 4.47 -28.73 -25.17
C VAL A 316 3.65 -28.24 -23.98
N LEU A 317 2.33 -28.50 -23.97
CA LEU A 317 1.49 -28.10 -22.84
C LEU A 317 1.82 -28.87 -21.55
N ILE A 318 2.12 -30.18 -21.66
CA ILE A 318 2.58 -30.98 -20.49
C ILE A 318 3.90 -30.43 -19.97
N GLU A 319 4.87 -30.12 -20.87
CA GLU A 319 6.14 -29.50 -20.47
C GLU A 319 5.93 -28.19 -19.72
N SER A 320 5.03 -27.33 -20.25
CA SER A 320 4.68 -26.04 -19.62
C SER A 320 3.96 -26.22 -18.28
N THR A 321 3.04 -27.19 -18.17
CA THR A 321 2.34 -27.49 -16.92
C THR A 321 3.29 -27.98 -15.85
N VAL A 322 4.18 -28.93 -16.19
CA VAL A 322 5.19 -29.44 -15.23
C VAL A 322 6.11 -28.30 -14.76
N MET A 323 6.54 -27.45 -15.70
CA MET A 323 7.34 -26.29 -15.36
C MET A 323 6.57 -25.31 -14.46
N GLY A 324 5.27 -25.08 -14.76
CA GLY A 324 4.38 -24.25 -13.95
C GLY A 324 4.23 -24.80 -12.54
N VAL A 325 4.00 -26.10 -12.38
CA VAL A 325 3.89 -26.75 -11.06
C VAL A 325 5.18 -26.61 -10.24
N LEU A 326 6.31 -27.01 -10.84
CA LEU A 326 7.61 -26.94 -10.14
C LEU A 326 7.97 -25.52 -9.74
N ALA A 327 7.77 -24.58 -10.63
CA ALA A 327 8.03 -23.17 -10.36
C ALA A 327 7.05 -22.58 -9.31
N SER A 328 5.78 -23.05 -9.30
CA SER A 328 4.81 -22.62 -8.30
C SER A 328 5.18 -23.12 -6.90
N VAL A 329 5.62 -24.37 -6.79
CA VAL A 329 6.07 -24.91 -5.50
C VAL A 329 7.28 -24.13 -4.98
N VAL A 330 8.30 -23.91 -5.82
CA VAL A 330 9.46 -23.09 -5.42
C VAL A 330 9.04 -21.66 -5.10
N GLY A 331 8.14 -21.07 -5.91
CA GLY A 331 7.61 -19.74 -5.72
C GLY A 331 6.84 -19.59 -4.40
N LEU A 332 6.07 -20.62 -4.00
CA LEU A 332 5.36 -20.65 -2.72
C LEU A 332 6.34 -20.52 -1.54
N PHE A 333 7.42 -21.31 -1.53
CA PHE A 333 8.44 -21.24 -0.46
C PHE A 333 9.22 -19.91 -0.49
N LEU A 334 9.55 -19.41 -1.67
CA LEU A 334 10.15 -18.06 -1.78
C LEU A 334 9.19 -16.98 -1.34
N GLY A 335 7.86 -17.16 -1.54
CA GLY A 335 6.84 -16.26 -1.05
C GLY A 335 6.79 -16.18 0.48
N LEU A 336 6.99 -17.30 1.18
CA LEU A 336 7.17 -17.27 2.65
C LEU A 336 8.38 -16.43 3.05
N GLY A 337 9.51 -16.58 2.34
CA GLY A 337 10.70 -15.77 2.55
C GLY A 337 10.46 -14.28 2.24
N LEU A 338 9.70 -13.99 1.18
CA LEU A 338 9.32 -12.63 0.81
C LEU A 338 8.40 -11.99 1.85
N ALA A 339 7.40 -12.73 2.35
CA ALA A 339 6.53 -12.24 3.42
C ALA A 339 7.32 -11.89 4.67
N LYS A 340 8.27 -12.75 5.09
CA LYS A 340 9.18 -12.45 6.20
C LYS A 340 10.02 -11.20 5.93
N GLY A 341 10.56 -11.08 4.72
CA GLY A 341 11.33 -9.90 4.30
C GLY A 341 10.48 -8.62 4.31
N LEU A 342 9.22 -8.69 3.90
CA LEU A 342 8.30 -7.56 3.94
C LEU A 342 7.97 -7.16 5.40
N PHE A 343 7.73 -8.10 6.31
CA PHE A 343 7.57 -7.79 7.75
C PHE A 343 8.78 -7.03 8.29
N GLN A 344 10.00 -7.51 7.99
CA GLN A 344 11.23 -6.84 8.42
C GLN A 344 11.41 -5.46 7.78
N LEU A 345 11.03 -5.33 6.51
CA LEU A 345 11.06 -4.05 5.82
C LEU A 345 10.11 -3.04 6.46
N PHE A 346 8.85 -3.42 6.70
CA PHE A 346 7.89 -2.57 7.39
C PHE A 346 8.39 -2.13 8.75
N ASP A 347 8.92 -3.06 9.55
CA ASP A 347 9.50 -2.78 10.88
C ASP A 347 10.69 -1.80 10.77
N SER A 348 11.58 -1.97 9.79
CA SER A 348 12.72 -1.07 9.56
C SER A 348 12.30 0.34 9.11
N LEU A 349 11.14 0.46 8.45
CA LEU A 349 10.53 1.74 8.08
C LEU A 349 9.70 2.36 9.22
N GLY A 350 9.66 1.69 10.37
CA GLY A 350 8.93 2.14 11.55
C GLY A 350 7.46 1.68 11.61
N PHE A 351 7.00 0.83 10.69
CA PHE A 351 5.66 0.25 10.71
C PHE A 351 5.70 -1.18 11.26
N THR A 352 5.58 -1.32 12.57
CA THR A 352 5.48 -2.65 13.17
C THR A 352 4.08 -3.21 12.97
N LEU A 353 3.96 -4.31 12.21
CA LEU A 353 2.67 -4.96 11.92
C LEU A 353 2.41 -6.10 12.91
N PRO A 354 1.14 -6.31 13.33
CA PRO A 354 0.79 -7.45 14.16
C PRO A 354 1.18 -8.76 13.51
N ASN A 355 1.83 -9.65 14.26
CA ASN A 355 2.35 -10.90 13.74
C ASN A 355 2.18 -12.01 14.78
N SER A 356 1.40 -13.03 14.42
CA SER A 356 1.22 -14.27 15.17
C SER A 356 2.11 -15.41 14.67
N GLY A 357 3.03 -15.14 13.74
CA GLY A 357 3.79 -16.12 12.97
C GLY A 357 3.34 -16.14 11.52
N LEU A 358 4.18 -16.68 10.61
CA LEU A 358 3.83 -16.82 9.20
C LEU A 358 2.76 -17.91 9.04
N LEU A 359 1.60 -17.53 8.53
CA LEU A 359 0.47 -18.42 8.28
C LEU A 359 0.42 -18.77 6.79
N LEU A 360 0.46 -20.07 6.49
CA LEU A 360 0.26 -20.61 5.15
C LEU A 360 -1.12 -21.25 5.06
N GLU A 361 -2.09 -20.52 4.57
CA GLU A 361 -3.44 -21.04 4.35
C GLU A 361 -3.54 -21.91 3.10
N GLY A 362 -4.48 -22.85 3.11
CA GLY A 362 -4.73 -23.73 1.96
C GLY A 362 -5.09 -22.93 0.68
N ARG A 363 -5.80 -21.80 0.83
CA ARG A 363 -6.14 -20.93 -0.30
C ARG A 363 -4.89 -20.36 -0.98
N THR A 364 -3.87 -19.99 -0.21
CA THR A 364 -2.60 -19.48 -0.73
C THR A 364 -1.88 -20.50 -1.58
N VAL A 365 -1.88 -21.77 -1.14
CA VAL A 365 -1.31 -22.89 -1.91
C VAL A 365 -2.06 -23.09 -3.23
N VAL A 366 -3.40 -23.11 -3.17
CA VAL A 366 -4.25 -23.28 -4.37
C VAL A 366 -4.05 -22.12 -5.34
N VAL A 367 -4.09 -20.86 -4.86
CA VAL A 367 -3.89 -19.69 -5.71
C VAL A 367 -2.51 -19.68 -6.34
N ALA A 368 -1.44 -19.97 -5.59
CA ALA A 368 -0.09 -20.03 -6.10
C ALA A 368 0.07 -21.07 -7.22
N LEU A 369 -0.49 -22.27 -7.03
CA LEU A 369 -0.48 -23.35 -8.04
C LEU A 369 -1.31 -22.96 -9.27
N VAL A 370 -2.54 -22.50 -9.08
CA VAL A 370 -3.44 -22.14 -10.19
C VAL A 370 -2.84 -21.00 -11.01
N VAL A 371 -2.38 -19.95 -10.36
CA VAL A 371 -1.79 -18.78 -11.03
C VAL A 371 -0.54 -19.18 -11.81
N GLY A 372 0.40 -19.90 -11.19
CA GLY A 372 1.63 -20.27 -11.86
C GLY A 372 1.42 -21.25 -13.02
N ILE A 373 0.52 -22.23 -12.89
CA ILE A 373 0.15 -23.14 -13.98
C ILE A 373 -0.57 -22.40 -15.09
N LEU A 374 -1.60 -21.62 -14.76
CA LEU A 374 -2.45 -20.93 -15.73
C LEU A 374 -1.64 -19.91 -16.54
N VAL A 375 -0.82 -19.10 -15.89
CA VAL A 375 0.05 -18.10 -16.57
C VAL A 375 1.03 -18.81 -17.50
N THR A 376 1.64 -19.91 -17.05
CA THR A 376 2.62 -20.66 -17.86
C THR A 376 1.95 -21.31 -19.07
N VAL A 377 0.78 -21.91 -18.90
CA VAL A 377 0.02 -22.56 -19.98
C VAL A 377 -0.46 -21.52 -20.98
N ILE A 378 -1.03 -20.41 -20.55
CA ILE A 378 -1.47 -19.32 -21.43
C ILE A 378 -0.29 -18.73 -22.21
N ALA A 379 0.84 -18.43 -21.53
CA ALA A 379 2.04 -17.91 -22.17
C ALA A 379 2.61 -18.88 -23.22
N SER A 380 2.49 -20.20 -23.00
CA SER A 380 2.96 -21.24 -23.91
C SER A 380 2.03 -21.53 -25.08
N LEU A 381 0.74 -21.19 -24.97
CA LEU A 381 -0.28 -21.60 -25.94
C LEU A 381 -0.02 -21.07 -27.34
N ARG A 382 0.29 -19.79 -27.50
CA ARG A 382 0.56 -19.19 -28.81
C ARG A 382 1.83 -19.76 -29.47
N PRO A 383 2.98 -19.88 -28.78
CA PRO A 383 4.17 -20.58 -29.31
C PRO A 383 3.88 -22.05 -29.67
N ALA A 384 3.17 -22.77 -28.80
CA ALA A 384 2.83 -24.17 -29.05
C ALA A 384 1.95 -24.37 -30.30
N LEU A 385 0.93 -23.53 -30.49
CA LEU A 385 0.10 -23.54 -31.68
C LEU A 385 0.90 -23.25 -32.96
N ARG A 386 1.90 -22.36 -32.90
CA ARG A 386 2.80 -22.08 -34.03
C ARG A 386 3.66 -23.32 -34.37
N ALA A 387 4.20 -24.00 -33.39
CA ALA A 387 4.97 -25.24 -33.58
C ALA A 387 4.20 -26.31 -34.36
N THR A 388 2.90 -26.43 -34.11
CA THR A 388 2.05 -27.42 -34.77
C THR A 388 1.77 -27.11 -36.24
N ARG A 389 2.00 -25.87 -36.70
CA ARG A 389 1.70 -25.43 -38.09
C ARG A 389 2.88 -25.59 -39.05
N VAL A 390 4.04 -25.98 -38.59
CA VAL A 390 5.23 -26.18 -39.42
C VAL A 390 5.03 -27.41 -40.32
N PRO A 391 5.16 -27.30 -41.66
CA PRO A 391 5.09 -28.44 -42.54
C PRO A 391 6.28 -29.37 -42.34
N PRO A 392 6.12 -30.71 -42.40
CA PRO A 392 7.22 -31.65 -42.19
C PRO A 392 8.39 -31.42 -43.20
N ILE A 393 8.08 -31.08 -44.45
CA ILE A 393 9.06 -30.85 -45.52
C ILE A 393 9.93 -29.61 -45.27
N ALA A 394 9.44 -28.59 -44.52
CA ALA A 394 10.21 -27.39 -44.21
C ALA A 394 11.38 -27.63 -43.29
N ALA A 395 11.43 -28.77 -42.59
CA ALA A 395 12.52 -29.13 -41.67
C ALA A 395 13.68 -29.84 -42.40
N VAL A 396 13.43 -30.40 -43.55
CA VAL A 396 14.44 -31.10 -44.35
C VAL A 396 15.17 -30.15 -45.31
N ARG A 397 14.58 -29.01 -45.58
CA ARG A 397 15.16 -28.00 -46.49
C ARG A 397 16.01 -27.01 -45.71
N GLU A 398 17.30 -27.02 -45.92
CA GLU A 398 18.23 -26.03 -45.33
C GLU A 398 17.89 -24.60 -45.77
N GLY A 399 17.81 -23.67 -44.83
CA GLY A 399 17.61 -22.24 -45.14
C GLY A 399 16.15 -21.80 -45.28
N SER A 400 15.13 -22.68 -45.12
CA SER A 400 13.74 -22.23 -45.18
C SER A 400 13.34 -21.39 -43.96
N THR A 401 13.39 -20.09 -44.13
CA THR A 401 12.70 -19.15 -43.21
C THR A 401 11.20 -19.35 -43.36
N LEU A 402 10.47 -19.54 -42.25
CA LEU A 402 9.00 -19.57 -42.27
C LEU A 402 8.44 -18.36 -42.99
N PRO A 403 7.57 -18.53 -43.97
CA PRO A 403 6.99 -17.39 -44.68
C PRO A 403 6.27 -16.48 -43.69
N PRO A 404 6.41 -15.16 -43.83
CA PRO A 404 5.71 -14.20 -42.97
C PRO A 404 4.21 -14.50 -43.01
N GLY A 405 3.56 -14.61 -41.87
CA GLY A 405 2.14 -14.90 -41.77
C GLY A 405 1.31 -13.88 -42.56
N ARG A 406 0.18 -14.33 -43.12
CA ARG A 406 -0.75 -13.54 -43.97
C ARG A 406 -1.09 -12.15 -43.45
N PHE A 407 -1.03 -11.95 -42.12
CA PHE A 407 -1.29 -10.70 -41.42
C PHE A 407 -0.03 -9.98 -40.94
N ALA A 408 1.16 -10.37 -41.34
CA ALA A 408 2.41 -9.79 -40.88
C ALA A 408 2.53 -8.28 -41.18
N ARG A 409 2.02 -7.85 -42.33
CA ARG A 409 2.02 -6.44 -42.76
C ARG A 409 1.04 -5.56 -41.97
N TYR A 410 0.02 -6.15 -41.34
CA TYR A 410 -0.99 -5.43 -40.54
C TYR A 410 -0.65 -5.41 -39.05
N ARG A 411 0.50 -5.92 -38.64
CA ARG A 411 0.90 -5.98 -37.22
C ARG A 411 1.01 -4.60 -36.59
N ALA A 412 1.57 -3.62 -37.28
CA ALA A 412 1.67 -2.25 -36.78
C ALA A 412 0.29 -1.66 -36.52
N TYR A 413 -0.62 -1.82 -37.49
CA TYR A 413 -2.01 -1.37 -37.32
C TYR A 413 -2.70 -2.09 -36.18
N GLY A 414 -2.57 -3.41 -36.10
CA GLY A 414 -3.19 -4.20 -35.02
C GLY A 414 -2.65 -3.88 -33.63
N SER A 415 -1.35 -3.59 -33.48
CA SER A 415 -0.79 -3.17 -32.19
C SER A 415 -1.15 -1.73 -31.85
N GLY A 416 -1.21 -0.84 -32.85
CA GLY A 416 -1.67 0.54 -32.66
C GLY A 416 -3.14 0.62 -32.27
N THR A 417 -4.02 -0.15 -32.95
CA THR A 417 -5.45 -0.24 -32.59
C THR A 417 -5.66 -0.80 -31.20
N LEU A 418 -4.88 -1.82 -30.80
CA LEU A 418 -4.94 -2.38 -29.45
C LEU A 418 -4.57 -1.35 -28.39
N ALA A 419 -3.50 -0.59 -28.62
CA ALA A 419 -3.11 0.50 -27.72
C ALA A 419 -4.17 1.61 -27.67
N ALA A 420 -4.72 2.01 -28.83
CA ALA A 420 -5.77 3.01 -28.91
C ALA A 420 -7.06 2.59 -28.19
N LEU A 421 -7.49 1.32 -28.35
CA LEU A 421 -8.61 0.76 -27.60
C LEU A 421 -8.32 0.73 -26.08
N GLY A 422 -7.08 0.46 -25.70
CA GLY A 422 -6.66 0.53 -24.30
C GLY A 422 -6.74 1.95 -23.73
N PHE A 423 -6.28 2.94 -24.46
CA PHE A 423 -6.42 4.35 -24.07
C PHE A 423 -7.89 4.79 -24.03
N ALA A 424 -8.70 4.34 -24.98
CA ALA A 424 -10.14 4.62 -24.98
C ALA A 424 -10.85 3.98 -23.79
N ALA A 425 -10.54 2.73 -23.44
CA ALA A 425 -11.08 2.05 -22.27
C ALA A 425 -10.64 2.73 -20.97
N LEU A 426 -9.36 3.13 -20.86
CA LEU A 426 -8.85 3.88 -19.73
C LEU A 426 -9.53 5.23 -19.58
N ALA A 427 -9.66 5.99 -20.67
CA ALA A 427 -10.35 7.28 -20.68
C ALA A 427 -11.83 7.13 -20.34
N PHE A 428 -12.51 6.09 -20.83
CA PHE A 428 -13.89 5.80 -20.49
C PHE A 428 -14.04 5.45 -18.99
N GLY A 429 -13.12 4.65 -18.42
CA GLY A 429 -13.10 4.37 -16.99
C GLY A 429 -12.86 5.62 -16.12
N LEU A 430 -12.00 6.54 -16.59
CA LEU A 430 -11.67 7.77 -15.85
C LEU A 430 -12.73 8.86 -15.98
N PHE A 431 -13.31 9.06 -17.17
CA PHE A 431 -14.15 10.22 -17.50
C PHE A 431 -15.61 9.83 -17.83
N GLY A 432 -15.93 8.53 -17.93
CA GLY A 432 -17.29 8.06 -18.21
C GLY A 432 -18.24 8.36 -17.04
N SER A 433 -19.43 8.85 -17.35
CA SER A 433 -20.49 9.10 -16.38
C SER A 433 -21.37 7.86 -16.16
N GLY A 434 -21.87 7.67 -14.94
CA GLY A 434 -22.82 6.59 -14.62
C GLY A 434 -22.20 5.22 -14.36
N LEU A 435 -20.87 5.10 -14.29
CA LEU A 435 -20.19 3.86 -13.93
C LEU A 435 -20.18 3.65 -12.42
N SER A 436 -20.43 2.40 -11.98
CA SER A 436 -20.15 1.99 -10.60
C SER A 436 -18.65 1.98 -10.33
N THR A 437 -18.24 2.05 -9.07
CA THR A 437 -16.81 1.96 -8.68
C THR A 437 -16.14 0.71 -9.26
N THR A 438 -16.84 -0.43 -9.24
CA THR A 438 -16.36 -1.67 -9.84
C THR A 438 -16.18 -1.53 -11.38
N GLY A 439 -17.13 -0.88 -12.05
CA GLY A 439 -17.05 -0.60 -13.49
C GLY A 439 -15.85 0.27 -13.84
N ILE A 440 -15.61 1.33 -13.07
CA ILE A 440 -14.42 2.21 -13.21
C ILE A 440 -13.14 1.38 -13.13
N LEU A 441 -12.98 0.58 -12.06
CA LEU A 441 -11.79 -0.25 -11.84
C LEU A 441 -11.58 -1.29 -12.96
N VAL A 442 -12.66 -1.91 -13.45
CA VAL A 442 -12.60 -2.89 -14.54
C VAL A 442 -12.14 -2.22 -15.85
N PHE A 443 -12.71 -1.07 -16.21
CA PHE A 443 -12.30 -0.35 -17.42
C PHE A 443 -10.87 0.19 -17.33
N MET A 444 -10.45 0.68 -16.16
CA MET A 444 -9.08 1.12 -15.90
C MET A 444 -8.10 -0.05 -16.01
N GLY A 445 -8.39 -1.19 -15.36
CA GLY A 445 -7.55 -2.38 -15.40
C GLY A 445 -7.44 -2.97 -16.81
N LEU A 446 -8.56 -3.12 -17.52
CA LEU A 446 -8.59 -3.60 -18.90
C LEU A 446 -7.85 -2.63 -19.82
N GLY A 447 -8.08 -1.32 -19.67
CA GLY A 447 -7.40 -0.28 -20.42
C GLY A 447 -5.88 -0.35 -20.23
N ALA A 448 -5.40 -0.45 -18.99
CA ALA A 448 -3.99 -0.59 -18.70
C ALA A 448 -3.39 -1.86 -19.33
N LEU A 449 -4.04 -3.01 -19.22
CA LEU A 449 -3.58 -4.24 -19.85
C LEU A 449 -3.48 -4.10 -21.38
N LEU A 450 -4.51 -3.55 -22.03
CA LEU A 450 -4.51 -3.34 -23.48
C LEU A 450 -3.43 -2.36 -23.93
N ILE A 451 -3.20 -1.27 -23.17
CA ILE A 451 -2.12 -0.32 -23.44
C ILE A 451 -0.76 -1.02 -23.36
N PHE A 452 -0.48 -1.72 -22.28
CA PHE A 452 0.81 -2.39 -22.12
C PHE A 452 1.05 -3.45 -23.19
N PHE A 453 0.05 -4.27 -23.54
CA PHE A 453 0.16 -5.23 -24.64
C PHE A 453 0.32 -4.54 -25.99
N GLY A 454 -0.49 -3.52 -26.26
CA GLY A 454 -0.45 -2.77 -27.51
C GLY A 454 0.91 -2.11 -27.73
N VAL A 455 1.39 -1.37 -26.71
CA VAL A 455 2.69 -0.68 -26.77
C VAL A 455 3.84 -1.69 -26.81
N ALA A 456 3.79 -2.80 -26.07
CA ALA A 456 4.80 -3.86 -26.14
C ALA A 456 4.91 -4.49 -27.54
N LEU A 457 3.78 -4.70 -28.22
CA LEU A 457 3.77 -5.19 -29.60
C LEU A 457 4.22 -4.12 -30.60
N PHE A 458 3.85 -2.87 -30.37
CA PHE A 458 4.20 -1.72 -31.20
C PHE A 458 5.67 -1.34 -31.05
N SER A 459 6.29 -1.61 -29.91
CA SER A 459 7.69 -1.25 -29.58
C SER A 459 8.68 -1.75 -30.62
N SER A 460 8.39 -2.88 -31.28
CA SER A 460 9.24 -3.42 -32.36
C SER A 460 9.40 -2.46 -33.55
N HIS A 461 8.44 -1.56 -33.79
CA HIS A 461 8.54 -0.55 -34.84
C HIS A 461 9.36 0.67 -34.40
N LEU A 462 9.42 0.92 -33.08
CA LEU A 462 10.22 1.99 -32.49
C LEU A 462 11.69 1.61 -32.30
N VAL A 463 12.03 0.32 -32.38
CA VAL A 463 13.42 -0.15 -32.17
C VAL A 463 14.41 0.49 -33.13
N ILE A 464 14.10 0.53 -34.44
CA ILE A 464 15.03 1.03 -35.44
C ILE A 464 15.38 2.51 -35.20
N PRO A 465 14.42 3.45 -35.12
CA PRO A 465 14.75 4.85 -34.87
C PRO A 465 15.44 5.06 -33.51
N LEU A 466 14.95 4.39 -32.45
CA LEU A 466 15.55 4.52 -31.13
C LEU A 466 16.96 3.93 -31.05
N ALA A 467 17.20 2.75 -31.64
CA ALA A 467 18.55 2.15 -31.68
C ALA A 467 19.52 3.02 -32.49
N THR A 468 19.07 3.74 -33.49
CA THR A 468 19.91 4.69 -34.26
C THR A 468 20.37 5.82 -33.36
N VAL A 469 19.46 6.45 -32.61
CA VAL A 469 19.78 7.59 -31.74
C VAL A 469 20.51 7.14 -30.48
N LEU A 470 19.96 6.18 -29.72
CA LEU A 470 20.51 5.73 -28.44
C LEU A 470 21.80 4.91 -28.60
N GLY A 471 22.01 4.28 -29.77
CA GLY A 471 23.22 3.53 -30.09
C GLY A 471 24.35 4.41 -30.62
N ALA A 472 24.08 5.67 -31.01
CA ALA A 472 25.09 6.56 -31.58
C ALA A 472 26.29 6.81 -30.63
N PRO A 473 26.10 7.13 -29.33
CA PRO A 473 27.22 7.30 -28.41
C PRO A 473 28.07 6.03 -28.27
N GLY A 474 27.41 4.86 -28.21
CA GLY A 474 28.07 3.56 -28.14
C GLY A 474 28.88 3.27 -29.40
N ALA A 475 28.40 3.65 -30.58
CA ALA A 475 29.12 3.51 -31.85
C ALA A 475 30.32 4.45 -31.93
N ALA A 476 30.20 5.68 -31.46
CA ALA A 476 31.30 6.66 -31.44
C ALA A 476 32.44 6.26 -30.47
N ILE A 477 32.10 5.84 -29.24
CA ILE A 477 33.06 5.53 -28.18
C ILE A 477 33.59 4.08 -28.29
N GLY A 478 32.73 3.15 -28.74
CA GLY A 478 33.02 1.71 -28.76
C GLY A 478 33.70 1.19 -30.03
N GLY A 479 33.88 2.05 -31.05
CA GLY A 479 34.44 1.65 -32.34
C GLY A 479 33.64 0.52 -33.00
N ALA A 480 34.31 -0.43 -33.66
CA ALA A 480 33.64 -1.54 -34.38
C ALA A 480 32.67 -2.34 -33.48
N ALA A 481 32.96 -2.53 -32.20
CA ALA A 481 32.07 -3.24 -31.27
C ALA A 481 30.76 -2.47 -31.00
N GLY A 482 30.82 -1.14 -30.92
CA GLY A 482 29.65 -0.29 -30.74
C GLY A 482 28.80 -0.21 -31.99
N VAL A 483 29.39 -0.08 -33.18
CA VAL A 483 28.71 -0.09 -34.48
C VAL A 483 27.96 -1.42 -34.66
N LEU A 484 28.67 -2.54 -34.49
CA LEU A 484 28.04 -3.87 -34.60
C LEU A 484 26.89 -4.05 -33.59
N ALA A 485 27.01 -3.55 -32.35
CA ALA A 485 25.96 -3.63 -31.34
C ALA A 485 24.70 -2.88 -31.79
N ARG A 486 24.84 -1.67 -32.33
CA ARG A 486 23.75 -0.87 -32.88
C ARG A 486 23.06 -1.57 -34.07
N GLU A 487 23.85 -2.04 -35.02
CA GLU A 487 23.33 -2.77 -36.20
C GLU A 487 22.62 -4.06 -35.79
N ASN A 488 23.13 -4.80 -34.82
CA ASN A 488 22.49 -6.00 -34.30
C ASN A 488 21.12 -5.72 -33.67
N ALA A 489 21.02 -4.62 -32.92
CA ALA A 489 19.73 -4.20 -32.34
C ALA A 489 18.70 -3.85 -33.45
N GLN A 490 19.15 -3.28 -34.56
CA GLN A 490 18.30 -2.92 -35.71
C GLN A 490 17.92 -4.11 -36.59
N ARG A 491 18.80 -5.10 -36.76
CA ARG A 491 18.57 -6.29 -37.63
C ARG A 491 17.38 -7.14 -37.17
N ASN A 492 17.13 -7.22 -35.85
CA ASN A 492 16.06 -8.03 -35.28
C ASN A 492 15.15 -7.21 -34.39
N PRO A 493 14.37 -6.24 -34.92
CA PRO A 493 13.61 -5.29 -34.15
C PRO A 493 12.52 -5.94 -33.27
N GLN A 494 11.95 -7.08 -33.73
CA GLN A 494 10.94 -7.81 -32.96
C GLN A 494 11.53 -8.41 -31.66
N ARG A 495 12.73 -8.95 -31.72
CA ARG A 495 13.42 -9.53 -30.56
C ARG A 495 13.88 -8.43 -29.61
N THR A 496 14.54 -7.40 -30.13
CA THR A 496 14.98 -6.25 -29.35
C THR A 496 13.79 -5.57 -28.66
N GLY A 497 12.69 -5.35 -29.40
CA GLY A 497 11.46 -4.78 -28.87
C GLY A 497 10.78 -5.66 -27.80
N SER A 498 10.74 -6.98 -28.00
CA SER A 498 10.17 -7.87 -26.99
C SER A 498 11.01 -7.95 -25.71
N THR A 499 12.33 -7.84 -25.83
CA THR A 499 13.23 -7.79 -24.65
C THR A 499 13.10 -6.45 -23.92
N ALA A 500 13.05 -5.34 -24.66
CA ALA A 500 12.85 -4.01 -24.14
C ALA A 500 11.49 -3.84 -23.46
N ALA A 501 10.44 -4.53 -23.97
CA ALA A 501 9.08 -4.43 -23.43
C ALA A 501 8.97 -4.87 -21.97
N ALA A 502 9.73 -5.85 -21.51
CA ALA A 502 9.72 -6.26 -20.11
C ALA A 502 10.19 -5.12 -19.19
N LEU A 503 11.30 -4.44 -19.57
CA LEU A 503 11.82 -3.30 -18.80
C LEU A 503 10.91 -2.07 -18.95
N MET A 504 10.32 -1.87 -20.12
CA MET A 504 9.36 -0.80 -20.40
C MET A 504 8.20 -0.83 -19.42
N ILE A 505 7.60 -2.00 -19.18
CA ILE A 505 6.44 -2.14 -18.29
C ILE A 505 6.84 -1.73 -16.86
N GLY A 506 7.96 -2.25 -16.35
CA GLY A 506 8.45 -1.91 -15.02
C GLY A 506 8.73 -0.42 -14.87
N LEU A 507 9.43 0.19 -15.83
CA LEU A 507 9.77 1.61 -15.79
C LEU A 507 8.55 2.53 -16.01
N ALA A 508 7.57 2.12 -16.82
CA ALA A 508 6.33 2.89 -16.98
C ALA A 508 5.57 3.01 -15.66
N LEU A 509 5.49 1.91 -14.90
CA LEU A 509 4.83 1.92 -13.59
C LEU A 509 5.61 2.70 -12.53
N VAL A 510 6.95 2.53 -12.50
CA VAL A 510 7.79 3.34 -11.59
C VAL A 510 7.65 4.83 -11.91
N THR A 511 7.61 5.19 -13.19
CA THR A 511 7.42 6.58 -13.63
C THR A 511 6.04 7.11 -13.27
N LEU A 512 4.99 6.32 -13.50
CA LEU A 512 3.62 6.66 -13.10
C LEU A 512 3.56 6.99 -11.60
N VAL A 513 4.08 6.10 -10.76
CA VAL A 513 4.08 6.27 -9.30
C VAL A 513 4.92 7.49 -8.89
N ALA A 514 6.11 7.68 -9.48
CA ALA A 514 6.95 8.83 -9.17
C ALA A 514 6.28 10.18 -9.54
N MET A 515 5.58 10.21 -10.68
CA MET A 515 4.82 11.40 -11.11
C MET A 515 3.67 11.71 -10.15
N LEU A 516 2.88 10.68 -9.77
CA LEU A 516 1.79 10.84 -8.80
C LEU A 516 2.32 11.30 -7.44
N ALA A 517 3.39 10.68 -6.96
CA ALA A 517 4.05 11.01 -5.73
C ALA A 517 4.51 12.46 -5.67
N GLN A 518 5.23 12.89 -6.71
CA GLN A 518 5.69 14.27 -6.80
C GLN A 518 4.51 15.24 -6.93
N GLY A 519 3.46 14.86 -7.67
CA GLY A 519 2.23 15.62 -7.78
C GLY A 519 1.55 15.82 -6.43
N ILE A 520 1.33 14.77 -5.67
CA ILE A 520 0.74 14.81 -4.32
C ILE A 520 1.58 15.69 -3.40
N ARG A 521 2.90 15.49 -3.39
CA ARG A 521 3.83 16.29 -2.57
C ARG A 521 3.78 17.78 -2.93
N SER A 522 3.84 18.11 -4.21
CA SER A 522 3.79 19.48 -4.68
C SER A 522 2.44 20.15 -4.38
N SER A 523 1.35 19.38 -4.55
CA SER A 523 0.00 19.84 -4.21
C SER A 523 -0.13 20.12 -2.72
N PHE A 524 0.35 19.22 -1.87
CA PHE A 524 0.32 19.42 -0.42
C PHE A 524 1.12 20.65 0.02
N PHE A 525 2.35 20.83 -0.48
CA PHE A 525 3.15 22.01 -0.16
C PHE A 525 2.49 23.30 -0.66
N GLY A 526 1.96 23.29 -1.87
CA GLY A 526 1.22 24.41 -2.41
C GLY A 526 -0.04 24.75 -1.61
N ALA A 527 -0.78 23.73 -1.16
CA ALA A 527 -1.95 23.93 -0.32
C ALA A 527 -1.59 24.57 1.04
N VAL A 528 -0.55 24.07 1.70
CA VAL A 528 -0.08 24.62 2.98
C VAL A 528 0.35 26.09 2.80
N ASP A 529 1.10 26.41 1.74
CA ASP A 529 1.57 27.77 1.46
C ASP A 529 0.43 28.74 1.12
N GLN A 530 -0.65 28.25 0.50
CA GLN A 530 -1.81 29.07 0.16
C GLN A 530 -2.76 29.28 1.34
N LEU A 531 -2.94 28.24 2.16
CA LEU A 531 -3.92 28.25 3.25
C LEU A 531 -3.37 28.82 4.56
N LEU A 532 -2.16 28.42 4.97
CA LEU A 532 -1.65 28.72 6.29
C LEU A 532 -0.86 30.04 6.31
N THR A 533 -1.32 30.96 7.14
CA THR A 533 -0.62 32.22 7.45
C THR A 533 0.02 32.17 8.84
N SER A 534 -0.03 31.02 9.51
CA SER A 534 0.53 30.79 10.83
C SER A 534 2.05 30.61 10.81
N ASN A 535 2.70 30.95 11.95
CA ASN A 535 4.13 30.78 12.12
C ASN A 535 4.48 29.34 12.55
N TYR A 536 3.65 28.77 13.43
CA TYR A 536 3.84 27.47 14.01
C TYR A 536 2.60 26.59 13.85
N ALA A 537 2.83 25.29 13.84
CA ALA A 537 1.81 24.25 14.00
C ALA A 537 2.20 23.35 15.16
N VAL A 538 1.23 22.96 15.97
CA VAL A 538 1.38 21.91 16.99
C VAL A 538 0.63 20.68 16.47
N THR A 539 1.31 19.53 16.49
CA THR A 539 0.77 18.23 16.07
C THR A 539 1.17 17.17 17.07
N ALA A 540 0.63 15.98 16.98
CA ALA A 540 1.18 14.84 17.72
C ALA A 540 2.64 14.55 17.30
N GLU A 541 3.41 13.92 18.19
CA GLU A 541 4.82 13.57 17.93
C GLU A 541 4.97 12.67 16.68
N ASN A 542 4.01 11.78 16.41
CA ASN A 542 3.97 10.94 15.22
C ASN A 542 3.37 11.63 13.97
N ASN A 543 2.90 12.87 14.08
CA ASN A 543 2.25 13.68 13.05
C ASN A 543 0.89 13.15 12.50
N PHE A 544 0.32 12.11 13.09
CA PHE A 544 -0.93 11.47 12.63
C PHE A 544 -2.03 11.49 13.67
N ASP A 545 -1.69 11.21 14.92
CA ASP A 545 -2.67 11.15 16.00
C ASP A 545 -3.16 12.56 16.35
N PRO A 546 -4.39 12.68 16.85
CA PRO A 546 -4.86 13.94 17.41
C PRO A 546 -4.21 14.20 18.78
N ILE A 547 -4.21 15.47 19.19
CA ILE A 547 -3.72 15.93 20.48
C ILE A 547 -4.88 16.41 21.37
N PRO A 548 -4.72 16.38 22.71
CA PRO A 548 -5.76 16.89 23.60
C PRO A 548 -6.05 18.38 23.35
N VAL A 549 -7.33 18.77 23.29
CA VAL A 549 -7.72 20.18 23.13
C VAL A 549 -7.08 21.09 24.20
N ALA A 550 -6.91 20.57 25.43
CA ALA A 550 -6.25 21.30 26.51
C ALA A 550 -4.79 21.67 26.23
N SER A 551 -4.15 21.06 25.21
CA SER A 551 -2.78 21.41 24.82
C SER A 551 -2.66 22.80 24.20
N ALA A 552 -3.74 23.37 23.68
CA ALA A 552 -3.77 24.72 23.12
C ALA A 552 -3.73 25.82 24.22
N ASP A 553 -4.22 25.54 25.43
CA ASP A 553 -4.39 26.55 26.48
C ASP A 553 -3.06 27.13 26.97
N PRO A 554 -2.00 26.33 27.28
CA PRO A 554 -0.71 26.90 27.67
C PRO A 554 -0.09 27.80 26.59
N ALA A 555 -0.30 27.47 25.33
CA ALA A 555 0.22 28.28 24.23
C ALA A 555 -0.42 29.68 24.16
N ARG A 556 -1.71 29.81 24.59
CA ARG A 556 -2.42 31.10 24.66
C ARG A 556 -1.80 32.05 25.69
N SER A 557 -1.16 31.48 26.72
CA SER A 557 -0.54 32.25 27.83
C SER A 557 0.90 32.68 27.55
N VAL A 558 1.48 32.28 26.39
CA VAL A 558 2.86 32.65 26.04
C VAL A 558 2.92 34.12 25.59
N PRO A 559 3.78 34.97 26.19
CA PRO A 559 3.94 36.36 25.77
C PRO A 559 4.30 36.44 24.28
N GLY A 560 3.63 37.33 23.56
CA GLY A 560 3.86 37.54 22.12
C GLY A 560 3.04 36.62 21.21
N VAL A 561 2.27 35.68 21.76
CA VAL A 561 1.31 34.90 20.96
C VAL A 561 0.10 35.77 20.62
N THR A 562 -0.23 35.84 19.35
CA THR A 562 -1.33 36.67 18.80
C THR A 562 -2.58 35.85 18.42
N ALA A 563 -2.40 34.58 18.12
CA ALA A 563 -3.49 33.67 17.83
C ALA A 563 -3.08 32.21 18.13
N VAL A 564 -4.01 31.44 18.71
CA VAL A 564 -3.92 30.00 18.89
C VAL A 564 -5.25 29.43 18.46
N VAL A 565 -5.24 28.60 17.41
CA VAL A 565 -6.44 28.10 16.74
C VAL A 565 -6.33 26.59 16.56
N GLY A 566 -7.18 25.83 17.26
CA GLY A 566 -7.32 24.39 17.09
C GLY A 566 -8.24 24.04 15.93
N VAL A 567 -7.91 22.96 15.24
CA VAL A 567 -8.74 22.35 14.20
C VAL A 567 -9.05 20.92 14.61
N ARG A 568 -10.33 20.58 14.73
CA ARG A 568 -10.87 19.29 15.15
C ARG A 568 -11.57 18.60 14.00
N ALA A 569 -11.70 17.27 14.06
CA ALA A 569 -12.46 16.52 13.09
C ALA A 569 -13.26 15.39 13.75
N GLY A 570 -14.39 15.09 13.14
CA GLY A 570 -15.27 13.98 13.49
C GLY A 570 -16.17 13.67 12.29
N ASP A 571 -17.04 12.67 12.43
CA ASP A 571 -17.96 12.29 11.37
C ASP A 571 -19.40 12.66 11.73
N ALA A 572 -20.20 12.96 10.71
CA ALA A 572 -21.64 13.09 10.84
C ALA A 572 -22.35 12.49 9.62
N ARG A 573 -23.55 12.03 9.81
CA ARG A 573 -24.42 11.66 8.70
C ARG A 573 -25.14 12.91 8.23
N ILE A 574 -24.83 13.33 7.01
CA ILE A 574 -25.38 14.52 6.34
C ILE A 574 -25.96 14.05 5.00
N PHE A 575 -27.21 14.39 4.72
CA PHE A 575 -27.94 13.96 3.51
C PHE A 575 -27.82 12.44 3.26
N ASP A 576 -28.04 11.66 4.33
CA ASP A 576 -28.00 10.19 4.33
C ASP A 576 -26.64 9.53 4.04
N ALA A 577 -25.58 10.31 3.87
CA ALA A 577 -24.20 9.83 3.73
C ALA A 577 -23.32 10.26 4.92
N THR A 578 -22.32 9.45 5.23
CA THR A 578 -21.31 9.82 6.23
C THR A 578 -20.30 10.78 5.61
N HIS A 579 -20.15 11.94 6.24
CA HIS A 579 -19.18 12.96 5.86
C HIS A 579 -18.31 13.36 7.04
N SER A 580 -17.08 13.71 6.76
CA SER A 580 -16.22 14.34 7.76
C SER A 580 -16.70 15.76 8.05
N VAL A 581 -16.84 16.08 9.33
CA VAL A 581 -17.14 17.40 9.84
C VAL A 581 -15.90 17.90 10.59
N THR A 582 -15.41 19.05 10.19
CA THR A 582 -14.30 19.71 10.89
C THR A 582 -14.84 20.84 11.75
N ALA A 583 -14.04 21.26 12.71
CA ALA A 583 -14.34 22.43 13.53
C ALA A 583 -13.09 23.28 13.69
N ILE A 584 -13.31 24.57 13.86
CA ILE A 584 -12.23 25.54 14.04
C ILE A 584 -12.52 26.45 15.23
N ASP A 585 -11.48 26.77 15.98
CA ASP A 585 -11.54 27.75 17.07
C ASP A 585 -11.80 29.17 16.54
N PRO A 586 -12.37 30.06 17.36
CA PRO A 586 -12.46 31.48 17.04
C PRO A 586 -11.08 32.08 16.71
N GLY A 587 -11.04 33.00 15.75
CA GLY A 587 -9.79 33.57 15.27
C GLY A 587 -9.14 32.80 14.13
N GLY A 588 -9.84 31.85 13.53
CA GLY A 588 -9.39 31.11 12.34
C GLY A 588 -8.90 32.03 11.21
N SER A 589 -9.51 33.18 11.03
CA SER A 589 -9.10 34.23 10.07
C SER A 589 -7.65 34.74 10.24
N LYS A 590 -7.07 34.61 11.43
CA LYS A 590 -5.71 35.04 11.74
C LYS A 590 -4.64 34.03 11.34
N VAL A 591 -4.99 32.76 11.17
CA VAL A 591 -4.04 31.68 10.93
C VAL A 591 -4.29 30.95 9.61
N VAL A 592 -5.48 31.13 9.01
CA VAL A 592 -5.87 30.50 7.76
C VAL A 592 -6.48 31.51 6.81
N LYS A 593 -6.12 31.44 5.53
CA LYS A 593 -6.68 32.26 4.45
C LYS A 593 -7.38 31.34 3.45
N LEU A 594 -8.70 31.43 3.36
CA LEU A 594 -9.49 30.66 2.40
C LEU A 594 -9.81 31.50 1.15
N THR A 595 -9.92 30.82 0.01
CA THR A 595 -10.44 31.40 -1.22
C THR A 595 -11.97 31.19 -1.23
N TRP A 596 -12.72 32.27 -0.96
CA TRP A 596 -14.17 32.22 -0.89
C TRP A 596 -14.82 32.33 -2.27
N ILE A 597 -15.81 31.49 -2.53
CA ILE A 597 -16.73 31.60 -3.68
C ILE A 597 -17.92 32.44 -3.26
N ALA A 598 -18.44 32.19 -2.07
CA ALA A 598 -19.50 32.97 -1.45
C ALA A 598 -19.20 33.12 0.05
N GLY A 599 -19.35 34.34 0.59
CA GLY A 599 -18.90 34.67 1.93
C GLY A 599 -17.55 35.40 1.91
N SER A 600 -16.94 35.54 3.08
CA SER A 600 -15.67 36.22 3.26
C SER A 600 -14.90 35.65 4.46
N GLN A 601 -13.71 36.15 4.72
CA GLN A 601 -12.86 35.73 5.84
C GLN A 601 -13.56 35.92 7.22
N SER A 602 -14.52 36.86 7.30
CA SER A 602 -15.34 37.08 8.52
C SER A 602 -16.28 35.93 8.86
N VAL A 603 -16.49 34.96 7.95
CA VAL A 603 -17.28 33.74 8.21
C VAL A 603 -16.72 32.97 9.41
N PHE A 604 -15.42 32.93 9.60
CA PHE A 604 -14.80 32.29 10.76
C PHE A 604 -15.32 32.81 12.10
N GLU A 605 -15.61 34.09 12.18
CA GLU A 605 -16.06 34.76 13.40
C GLU A 605 -17.59 34.70 13.58
N THR A 606 -18.33 34.43 12.47
CA THR A 606 -19.81 34.45 12.46
C THR A 606 -20.45 33.06 12.45
N LEU A 607 -19.70 31.99 12.62
CA LEU A 607 -20.22 30.62 12.65
C LEU A 607 -21.25 30.42 13.76
N GLY A 608 -20.99 30.93 14.97
CA GLY A 608 -21.90 30.77 16.10
C GLY A 608 -22.26 29.30 16.39
N ALA A 609 -23.48 29.06 16.89
CA ALA A 609 -23.94 27.75 17.30
C ALA A 609 -24.45 26.86 16.16
N THR A 610 -24.87 27.43 15.05
CA THR A 610 -25.54 26.75 13.93
C THR A 610 -24.92 27.04 12.57
N GLY A 611 -23.92 27.92 12.49
CA GLY A 611 -23.27 28.25 11.24
C GLY A 611 -22.26 27.17 10.81
N ALA A 612 -22.16 27.00 9.50
CA ALA A 612 -21.14 26.17 8.88
C ALA A 612 -20.64 26.84 7.60
N PHE A 613 -19.40 26.57 7.22
CA PHE A 613 -18.95 26.82 5.86
C PHE A 613 -18.63 25.49 5.18
N VAL A 614 -18.78 25.43 3.88
CA VAL A 614 -18.68 24.20 3.10
C VAL A 614 -17.72 24.38 1.93
N ASP A 615 -17.13 23.26 1.49
CA ASP A 615 -16.34 23.28 0.27
C ASP A 615 -17.23 23.36 -0.99
N LYS A 616 -16.59 23.80 -2.09
CA LYS A 616 -17.23 23.96 -3.40
C LYS A 616 -17.90 22.70 -3.91
N ASP A 617 -17.25 21.55 -3.77
CA ASP A 617 -17.70 20.31 -4.39
C ASP A 617 -18.86 19.71 -3.61
N PHE A 618 -18.82 19.79 -2.27
CA PHE A 618 -19.93 19.44 -1.41
C PHE A 618 -21.15 20.34 -1.66
N ALA A 619 -20.91 21.68 -1.77
CA ALA A 619 -21.97 22.62 -2.09
C ALA A 619 -22.64 22.33 -3.43
N LYS A 620 -21.82 22.05 -4.47
CA LYS A 620 -22.30 21.70 -5.81
C LYS A 620 -23.10 20.41 -5.83
N SER A 621 -22.58 19.35 -5.18
CA SER A 621 -23.21 18.02 -5.17
C SER A 621 -24.57 18.02 -4.45
N ASN A 622 -24.75 18.90 -3.45
CA ASN A 622 -25.95 19.00 -2.66
C ASN A 622 -26.78 20.26 -2.95
N HIS A 623 -26.48 20.99 -4.04
CA HIS A 623 -27.17 22.21 -4.47
C HIS A 623 -27.30 23.27 -3.38
N LEU A 624 -26.24 23.45 -2.55
CA LEU A 624 -26.23 24.37 -1.42
C LEU A 624 -25.82 25.79 -1.84
N GLN A 625 -26.47 26.77 -1.20
CA GLN A 625 -26.14 28.21 -1.29
C GLN A 625 -25.99 28.77 0.13
N VAL A 626 -25.45 29.98 0.27
CA VAL A 626 -25.42 30.67 1.57
C VAL A 626 -26.86 30.81 2.08
N GLY A 627 -27.09 30.42 3.33
CA GLY A 627 -28.41 30.33 3.94
C GLY A 627 -29.06 28.95 3.88
N SER A 628 -28.58 28.03 3.04
CA SER A 628 -29.14 26.68 2.96
C SER A 628 -28.98 25.89 4.27
N PRO A 629 -30.00 25.08 4.68
CA PRO A 629 -29.89 24.23 5.84
C PRO A 629 -29.13 22.94 5.53
N ILE A 630 -28.31 22.46 6.47
CA ILE A 630 -27.59 21.20 6.42
C ILE A 630 -28.05 20.33 7.61
N PRO A 631 -28.95 19.37 7.40
CA PRO A 631 -29.32 18.43 8.44
C PRO A 631 -28.18 17.45 8.69
N ALA A 632 -27.77 17.33 9.95
CA ALA A 632 -26.70 16.46 10.38
C ALA A 632 -27.12 15.61 11.57
N ILE A 633 -26.64 14.39 11.63
CA ILE A 633 -26.77 13.49 12.79
C ILE A 633 -25.37 13.10 13.20
N VAL A 634 -24.99 13.45 14.43
CA VAL A 634 -23.65 13.11 14.97
C VAL A 634 -23.65 11.71 15.58
N PRO A 635 -22.47 11.14 15.92
CA PRO A 635 -22.36 9.77 16.44
C PRO A 635 -23.23 9.47 17.65
N SER A 636 -23.47 10.44 18.54
CA SER A 636 -24.38 10.32 19.68
C SER A 636 -25.86 10.17 19.29
N GLY A 637 -26.22 10.32 18.02
CA GLY A 637 -27.60 10.34 17.53
C GLY A 637 -28.28 11.70 17.64
N THR A 638 -27.61 12.71 18.17
CA THR A 638 -28.11 14.09 18.25
C THR A 638 -28.28 14.64 16.84
N LYS A 639 -29.49 15.17 16.59
CA LYS A 639 -29.81 15.84 15.31
C LYS A 639 -29.52 17.32 15.46
N GLN A 640 -28.79 17.88 14.49
CA GLN A 640 -28.45 19.29 14.40
C GLN A 640 -28.70 19.78 12.99
N VAL A 641 -29.22 20.98 12.84
CA VAL A 641 -29.29 21.64 11.53
C VAL A 641 -28.31 22.79 11.53
N PHE A 642 -27.39 22.74 10.57
CA PHE A 642 -26.46 23.84 10.34
C PHE A 642 -26.96 24.72 9.21
N THR A 643 -26.54 25.98 9.18
CA THR A 643 -26.82 26.94 8.11
C THR A 643 -25.53 27.30 7.39
N VAL A 644 -25.52 27.20 6.08
CA VAL A 644 -24.35 27.60 5.27
C VAL A 644 -24.11 29.10 5.41
N LYS A 645 -22.93 29.48 5.91
CA LYS A 645 -22.47 30.88 6.04
C LYS A 645 -21.48 31.29 4.97
N GLY A 646 -20.84 30.30 4.35
CA GLY A 646 -19.88 30.54 3.28
C GLY A 646 -19.56 29.27 2.49
N ILE A 647 -19.09 29.46 1.26
CA ILE A 647 -18.64 28.41 0.36
C ILE A 647 -17.21 28.76 -0.06
N PHE A 648 -16.27 27.87 0.19
CA PHE A 648 -14.87 28.09 -0.18
C PHE A 648 -14.40 27.12 -1.25
N LYS A 649 -13.36 27.51 -1.98
CA LYS A 649 -12.66 26.66 -2.94
C LYS A 649 -11.38 26.13 -2.29
N PRO A 650 -11.27 24.82 -2.01
CA PRO A 650 -10.04 24.24 -1.51
C PRO A 650 -8.93 24.38 -2.59
N PRO A 651 -7.67 24.60 -2.21
CA PRO A 651 -6.56 24.57 -3.14
C PRO A 651 -6.30 23.13 -3.62
N PRO A 652 -5.62 22.95 -4.76
CA PRO A 652 -5.07 21.65 -5.11
C PRO A 652 -4.18 21.15 -3.96
N GLY A 653 -4.27 19.87 -3.62
CA GLY A 653 -3.60 19.31 -2.45
C GLY A 653 -4.48 19.19 -1.21
N GLY A 654 -5.70 19.72 -1.29
CA GLY A 654 -6.69 19.60 -0.23
C GLY A 654 -6.64 20.74 0.79
N SER A 655 -7.39 20.55 1.84
CA SER A 655 -7.56 21.52 2.93
C SER A 655 -7.59 20.76 4.25
N PRO A 656 -7.12 21.34 5.38
CA PRO A 656 -7.34 20.78 6.71
C PRO A 656 -8.83 20.77 7.10
N PHE A 657 -9.66 21.44 6.32
CA PHE A 657 -11.10 21.50 6.50
C PHE A 657 -11.78 20.45 5.63
N GLY A 658 -12.73 19.72 6.23
CA GLY A 658 -13.56 18.75 5.52
C GLY A 658 -14.66 19.43 4.69
N PRO A 659 -15.59 18.62 4.15
CA PRO A 659 -16.73 19.13 3.35
C PRO A 659 -17.59 20.14 4.11
N VAL A 660 -17.69 20.00 5.43
CA VAL A 660 -18.45 20.88 6.32
C VAL A 660 -17.60 21.26 7.51
N THR A 661 -17.48 22.55 7.79
CA THR A 661 -16.75 23.08 8.95
C THR A 661 -17.66 23.93 9.82
N ILE A 662 -17.61 23.70 11.12
CA ILE A 662 -18.44 24.35 12.15
C ILE A 662 -17.56 25.03 13.20
N SER A 663 -18.16 25.75 14.17
CA SER A 663 -17.42 26.28 15.30
C SER A 663 -16.98 25.18 16.27
N SER A 664 -15.80 25.30 16.86
CA SER A 664 -15.31 24.37 17.87
C SER A 664 -16.22 24.27 19.10
N ALA A 665 -16.81 25.38 19.53
CA ALA A 665 -17.75 25.39 20.65
C ALA A 665 -19.01 24.52 20.38
N THR A 666 -19.46 24.47 19.14
CA THR A 666 -20.58 23.60 18.74
C THR A 666 -20.12 22.17 18.65
N PHE A 667 -18.92 21.92 18.09
CA PHE A 667 -18.32 20.59 17.99
C PHE A 667 -18.16 19.96 19.39
N ASP A 668 -17.61 20.69 20.36
CA ASP A 668 -17.36 20.20 21.72
C ASP A 668 -18.65 19.81 22.47
N ARG A 669 -19.79 20.44 22.11
CA ARG A 669 -21.10 20.04 22.67
C ARG A 669 -21.68 18.79 22.03
N LEU A 670 -21.35 18.55 20.74
CA LEU A 670 -21.95 17.48 19.95
C LEU A 670 -21.12 16.18 19.99
N TYR A 671 -19.81 16.30 20.12
CA TYR A 671 -18.89 15.16 20.10
C TYR A 671 -18.34 14.89 21.50
N THR A 672 -18.26 13.61 21.84
CA THR A 672 -17.61 13.15 23.07
C THR A 672 -16.10 13.08 22.85
N GLN A 673 -15.31 13.60 23.77
CA GLN A 673 -13.85 13.59 23.71
C GLN A 673 -13.28 14.29 22.46
N PRO A 674 -13.56 15.57 22.24
CA PRO A 674 -12.99 16.31 21.13
C PRO A 674 -11.46 16.37 21.27
N GLN A 675 -10.76 16.24 20.14
CA GLN A 675 -9.30 16.33 20.05
C GLN A 675 -8.93 17.22 18.86
N ASP A 676 -7.81 17.94 18.99
CA ASP A 676 -7.28 18.75 17.91
C ASP A 676 -6.41 17.91 16.98
N LEU A 677 -6.66 17.95 15.67
CA LEU A 677 -5.75 17.41 14.66
C LEU A 677 -4.50 18.28 14.55
N PHE A 678 -4.73 19.60 14.57
CA PHE A 678 -3.69 20.62 14.48
C PHE A 678 -4.04 21.79 15.36
N VAL A 679 -3.01 22.44 15.94
CA VAL A 679 -3.16 23.76 16.54
C VAL A 679 -2.22 24.71 15.82
N PHE A 680 -2.75 25.75 15.20
CA PHE A 680 -1.99 26.76 14.49
C PHE A 680 -1.76 27.99 15.37
N ILE A 681 -0.52 28.49 15.38
CA ILE A 681 -0.11 29.57 16.28
C ILE A 681 0.57 30.67 15.50
N ASN A 682 0.17 31.93 15.81
CA ASN A 682 0.85 33.13 15.36
C ASN A 682 1.51 33.85 16.55
N THR A 683 2.70 34.39 16.28
CA THR A 683 3.51 35.10 17.26
C THR A 683 4.01 36.42 16.71
N VAL A 684 4.15 37.42 17.59
CA VAL A 684 4.85 38.66 17.26
C VAL A 684 6.31 38.34 16.92
N GLY A 685 6.82 38.95 15.83
CA GLY A 685 8.16 38.67 15.33
C GLY A 685 8.31 37.35 14.55
N GLY A 686 7.23 36.59 14.40
CA GLY A 686 7.23 35.38 13.59
C GLY A 686 8.01 34.22 14.21
N VAL A 687 8.70 33.43 13.36
CA VAL A 687 9.52 32.30 13.80
C VAL A 687 10.85 32.77 14.34
N THR A 688 11.07 32.61 15.65
CA THR A 688 12.34 32.90 16.33
C THR A 688 12.67 31.80 17.31
N ASP A 689 13.95 31.64 17.67
CA ASP A 689 14.37 30.68 18.68
C ASP A 689 13.75 30.95 20.06
N ALA A 690 13.54 32.23 20.38
CA ALA A 690 12.91 32.63 21.63
C ALA A 690 11.45 32.19 21.69
N ASN A 691 10.68 32.45 20.63
CA ASN A 691 9.28 32.00 20.50
C ASN A 691 9.15 30.48 20.52
N THR A 692 10.02 29.79 19.77
CA THR A 692 10.03 28.31 19.74
C THR A 692 10.26 27.74 21.13
N LYS A 693 11.31 28.20 21.83
CA LYS A 693 11.62 27.75 23.20
C LYS A 693 10.53 28.11 24.21
N ALA A 694 9.86 29.25 24.05
CA ALA A 694 8.75 29.64 24.92
C ALA A 694 7.54 28.72 24.73
N LEU A 695 7.18 28.42 23.50
CA LEU A 695 6.12 27.47 23.16
C LEU A 695 6.45 26.04 23.63
N ASP A 696 7.67 25.53 23.40
CA ASP A 696 8.12 24.23 23.88
C ASP A 696 8.02 24.10 25.40
N ARG A 697 8.40 25.16 26.15
CA ARG A 697 8.26 25.17 27.62
C ARG A 697 6.81 25.18 28.05
N ALA A 698 5.97 25.97 27.39
CA ALA A 698 4.55 26.02 27.72
C ALA A 698 3.88 24.67 27.51
N LEU A 699 4.25 23.95 26.45
CA LEU A 699 3.69 22.63 26.12
C LEU A 699 4.40 21.45 26.80
N ALA A 700 5.38 21.67 27.69
CA ALA A 700 6.11 20.61 28.37
C ALA A 700 5.22 19.66 29.21
N GLY A 701 4.01 20.11 29.59
CA GLY A 701 2.96 19.28 30.20
C GLY A 701 2.28 18.29 29.22
N PHE A 702 2.42 18.51 27.90
CA PHE A 702 1.82 17.73 26.83
C PHE A 702 2.90 17.16 25.91
N PRO A 703 3.62 16.10 26.30
CA PRO A 703 4.73 15.56 25.54
C PRO A 703 4.38 15.05 24.14
N ASN A 704 3.11 14.72 23.88
CA ASN A 704 2.62 14.36 22.55
C ASN A 704 2.42 15.60 21.66
N ALA A 705 2.25 16.78 22.23
CA ALA A 705 2.03 18.02 21.49
C ALA A 705 3.35 18.66 21.06
N LYS A 706 3.76 18.42 19.83
CA LYS A 706 5.04 18.85 19.25
C LYS A 706 4.91 20.20 18.55
N VAL A 707 5.66 21.19 18.99
CA VAL A 707 5.76 22.49 18.33
C VAL A 707 6.64 22.38 17.09
N GLN A 708 6.16 22.89 15.98
CA GLN A 708 6.87 22.87 14.70
C GLN A 708 6.67 24.21 13.99
N THR A 709 7.70 24.71 13.33
CA THR A 709 7.50 25.77 12.36
C THR A 709 6.70 25.25 11.17
N ILE A 710 6.00 26.09 10.42
CA ILE A 710 5.24 25.65 9.23
C ILE A 710 6.17 24.96 8.21
N SER A 711 7.42 25.35 8.12
CA SER A 711 8.41 24.69 7.26
C SER A 711 8.72 23.26 7.74
N GLN A 712 8.87 23.04 9.06
CA GLN A 712 9.05 21.71 9.65
C GLN A 712 7.78 20.87 9.52
N PHE A 713 6.61 21.45 9.77
CA PHE A 713 5.31 20.82 9.58
C PHE A 713 5.17 20.27 8.17
N LYS A 714 5.44 21.07 7.13
CA LYS A 714 5.44 20.59 5.73
C LYS A 714 6.37 19.41 5.51
N LYS A 715 7.60 19.49 5.98
CA LYS A 715 8.59 18.39 5.83
C LYS A 715 8.15 17.11 6.55
N ASN A 716 7.65 17.25 7.77
CA ASN A 716 7.27 16.11 8.59
C ASN A 716 6.00 15.41 8.05
N GLN A 717 5.03 16.16 7.57
CA GLN A 717 3.86 15.60 6.89
C GLN A 717 4.25 14.91 5.57
N ALA A 718 5.19 15.48 4.82
CA ALA A 718 5.71 14.87 3.61
C ALA A 718 6.52 13.59 3.90
N ALA A 719 7.20 13.51 5.03
CA ALA A 719 7.97 12.30 5.41
C ALA A 719 7.07 11.06 5.56
N GLY A 720 5.83 11.23 6.01
CA GLY A 720 4.84 10.14 6.02
C GLY A 720 4.54 9.63 4.60
N LEU A 721 4.35 10.55 3.65
CA LEU A 721 4.19 10.20 2.23
C LEU A 721 5.44 9.52 1.68
N ASP A 722 6.63 10.03 2.01
CA ASP A 722 7.90 9.47 1.54
C ASP A 722 8.08 8.01 2.03
N SER A 723 7.62 7.68 3.23
CA SER A 723 7.65 6.31 3.76
C SER A 723 6.78 5.36 2.93
N VAL A 724 5.55 5.75 2.61
CA VAL A 724 4.66 4.98 1.73
C VAL A 724 5.28 4.82 0.33
N LEU A 725 5.87 5.89 -0.20
CA LEU A 725 6.54 5.86 -1.50
C LEU A 725 7.76 4.93 -1.51
N ASN A 726 8.53 4.87 -0.43
CA ASN A 726 9.66 3.95 -0.32
C ASN A 726 9.20 2.49 -0.38
N ILE A 727 8.08 2.15 0.27
CA ILE A 727 7.46 0.82 0.16
C ILE A 727 7.09 0.54 -1.31
N LEU A 728 6.45 1.50 -1.98
CA LEU A 728 6.11 1.39 -3.40
C LEU A 728 7.33 1.15 -4.27
N TYR A 729 8.38 1.91 -4.07
CA TYR A 729 9.63 1.75 -4.84
C TYR A 729 10.28 0.39 -4.61
N VAL A 730 10.24 -0.15 -3.39
CA VAL A 730 10.76 -1.51 -3.12
C VAL A 730 9.94 -2.57 -3.84
N LEU A 731 8.60 -2.46 -3.84
CA LEU A 731 7.73 -3.37 -4.58
C LEU A 731 7.94 -3.29 -6.10
N LEU A 732 8.09 -2.07 -6.61
CA LEU A 732 8.40 -1.84 -8.03
C LEU A 732 9.80 -2.34 -8.41
N ALA A 733 10.78 -2.25 -7.52
CA ALA A 733 12.11 -2.80 -7.75
C ALA A 733 12.07 -4.31 -8.02
N LEU A 734 11.15 -5.03 -7.37
CA LEU A 734 10.93 -6.45 -7.65
C LEU A 734 10.50 -6.69 -9.11
N SER A 735 9.59 -5.86 -9.65
CA SER A 735 9.19 -5.92 -11.07
C SER A 735 10.35 -5.62 -12.02
N VAL A 736 11.22 -4.68 -11.65
CA VAL A 736 12.46 -4.39 -12.41
C VAL A 736 13.42 -5.58 -12.36
N ILE A 737 13.54 -6.26 -11.24
CA ILE A 737 14.35 -7.49 -11.09
C ILE A 737 13.81 -8.60 -12.00
N VAL A 738 12.49 -8.82 -12.04
CA VAL A 738 11.87 -9.79 -12.97
C VAL A 738 12.19 -9.43 -14.42
N SER A 739 12.11 -8.15 -14.77
CA SER A 739 12.47 -7.64 -16.11
C SER A 739 13.94 -7.87 -16.45
N LEU A 740 14.85 -7.67 -15.47
CA LEU A 740 16.29 -7.93 -15.62
C LEU A 740 16.56 -9.40 -15.97
N PHE A 741 15.90 -10.34 -15.28
CA PHE A 741 15.98 -11.76 -15.61
C PHE A 741 15.46 -12.06 -17.03
N GLY A 742 14.43 -11.34 -17.48
CA GLY A 742 13.95 -11.42 -18.87
C GLY A 742 15.02 -11.02 -19.89
N ILE A 743 15.73 -9.92 -19.64
CA ILE A 743 16.85 -9.47 -20.50
C ILE A 743 17.98 -10.49 -20.49
N VAL A 744 18.40 -10.96 -19.30
CA VAL A 744 19.45 -11.99 -19.16
C VAL A 744 19.11 -13.24 -19.96
N ASN A 745 17.88 -13.74 -19.80
CA ASN A 745 17.40 -14.95 -20.48
C ASN A 745 17.45 -14.76 -22.01
N THR A 746 16.95 -13.65 -22.51
CA THR A 746 16.95 -13.36 -23.96
C THR A 746 18.37 -13.20 -24.50
N LEU A 747 19.27 -12.51 -23.79
CA LEU A 747 20.66 -12.35 -24.22
C LEU A 747 21.43 -13.68 -24.22
N VAL A 748 21.21 -14.54 -23.21
CA VAL A 748 21.82 -15.88 -23.18
C VAL A 748 21.38 -16.69 -24.39
N LEU A 749 20.08 -16.69 -24.70
CA LEU A 749 19.55 -17.38 -25.88
C LEU A 749 20.09 -16.81 -27.20
N THR A 750 20.20 -15.48 -27.27
CA THR A 750 20.80 -14.80 -28.43
C THR A 750 22.26 -15.21 -28.69
N VAL A 751 23.05 -15.33 -27.64
CA VAL A 751 24.44 -15.80 -27.77
C VAL A 751 24.49 -17.23 -28.30
N PHE A 752 23.59 -18.11 -27.88
CA PHE A 752 23.50 -19.47 -28.40
C PHE A 752 23.12 -19.52 -29.90
N GLU A 753 22.13 -18.70 -30.31
CA GLU A 753 21.68 -18.66 -31.71
C GLU A 753 22.73 -18.11 -32.66
N ARG A 754 23.60 -17.21 -32.16
CA ARG A 754 24.65 -16.54 -32.92
C ARG A 754 26.04 -17.15 -32.71
N THR A 755 26.13 -18.39 -32.19
CA THR A 755 27.40 -19.05 -31.88
C THR A 755 28.27 -19.08 -33.10
N ARG A 756 27.75 -19.45 -34.29
CA ARG A 756 28.49 -19.50 -35.57
C ARG A 756 28.93 -18.11 -36.04
N GLU A 757 28.04 -17.09 -35.95
CA GLU A 757 28.42 -15.70 -36.30
C GLU A 757 29.54 -15.17 -35.38
N LEU A 758 29.44 -15.41 -34.07
CA LEU A 758 30.42 -15.00 -33.10
C LEU A 758 31.76 -15.76 -33.31
N GLY A 759 31.66 -17.03 -33.70
CA GLY A 759 32.82 -17.84 -34.11
C GLY A 759 33.53 -17.25 -35.33
N MET A 760 32.78 -16.92 -36.38
CA MET A 760 33.33 -16.27 -37.60
C MET A 760 33.97 -14.91 -37.29
N LEU A 761 33.29 -14.04 -36.53
CA LEU A 761 33.87 -12.74 -36.11
C LEU A 761 35.18 -12.90 -35.35
N ARG A 762 35.28 -13.93 -34.52
CA ARG A 762 36.55 -14.24 -33.83
C ARG A 762 37.59 -14.85 -34.73
N ALA A 763 37.22 -15.66 -35.72
CA ALA A 763 38.13 -16.18 -36.73
C ALA A 763 38.74 -15.07 -37.62
N VAL A 764 37.92 -14.04 -37.92
CA VAL A 764 38.38 -12.83 -38.66
C VAL A 764 39.21 -11.87 -37.81
N GLY A 765 39.40 -12.17 -36.50
CA GLY A 765 40.31 -11.40 -35.65
C GLY A 765 39.66 -10.61 -34.52
N MET A 766 38.35 -10.73 -34.27
CA MET A 766 37.72 -10.06 -33.16
C MET A 766 38.18 -10.61 -31.80
N THR A 767 38.67 -9.74 -30.92
CA THR A 767 39.18 -10.14 -29.60
C THR A 767 38.04 -10.49 -28.62
N ARG A 768 38.37 -11.29 -27.59
CA ARG A 768 37.43 -11.60 -26.50
C ARG A 768 36.87 -10.34 -25.78
N ARG A 769 37.70 -9.27 -25.72
CA ARG A 769 37.27 -7.99 -25.11
C ARG A 769 36.26 -7.27 -25.99
N GLN A 770 36.44 -7.28 -27.31
CA GLN A 770 35.50 -6.66 -28.26
C GLN A 770 34.18 -7.39 -28.29
N VAL A 771 34.15 -8.74 -28.27
CA VAL A 771 32.91 -9.52 -28.15
C VAL A 771 32.18 -9.16 -26.88
N ARG A 772 32.84 -9.08 -25.72
CA ARG A 772 32.22 -8.66 -24.45
C ARG A 772 31.67 -7.25 -24.53
N ARG A 773 32.36 -6.31 -25.11
CA ARG A 773 31.91 -4.91 -25.28
C ARG A 773 30.71 -4.85 -26.20
N MET A 774 30.70 -5.56 -27.31
CA MET A 774 29.58 -5.60 -28.26
C MET A 774 28.30 -6.05 -27.58
N ILE A 775 28.30 -7.16 -26.83
CA ILE A 775 27.12 -7.67 -26.13
C ILE A 775 26.67 -6.71 -25.01
N ARG A 776 27.59 -6.06 -24.31
CA ARG A 776 27.25 -5.04 -23.30
C ARG A 776 26.59 -3.83 -23.94
N TYR A 777 27.10 -3.31 -25.05
CA TYR A 777 26.47 -2.21 -25.77
C TYR A 777 25.10 -2.60 -26.33
N GLU A 778 24.93 -3.79 -26.90
CA GLU A 778 23.65 -4.31 -27.37
C GLU A 778 22.62 -4.37 -26.22
N SER A 779 23.03 -4.83 -25.03
CA SER A 779 22.17 -4.88 -23.85
C SER A 779 21.78 -3.48 -23.35
N VAL A 780 22.73 -2.56 -23.29
CA VAL A 780 22.47 -1.16 -22.87
C VAL A 780 21.53 -0.47 -23.85
N ILE A 781 21.72 -0.65 -25.15
CA ILE A 781 20.83 -0.09 -26.19
C ILE A 781 19.39 -0.64 -25.99
N THR A 782 19.26 -1.95 -25.78
CA THR A 782 17.95 -2.59 -25.55
C THR A 782 17.31 -2.06 -24.26
N ALA A 783 18.07 -1.90 -23.19
CA ALA A 783 17.58 -1.36 -21.91
C ALA A 783 17.16 0.11 -22.04
N LEU A 784 17.94 0.93 -22.74
CA LEU A 784 17.61 2.33 -23.01
C LEU A 784 16.34 2.48 -23.87
N ILE A 785 16.15 1.62 -24.88
CA ILE A 785 14.92 1.59 -25.66
C ILE A 785 13.72 1.32 -24.75
N GLY A 786 13.82 0.30 -23.88
CA GLY A 786 12.79 0.01 -22.89
C GLY A 786 12.52 1.17 -21.93
N ALA A 787 13.60 1.85 -21.48
CA ALA A 787 13.51 2.99 -20.59
C ALA A 787 12.79 4.18 -21.24
N VAL A 788 13.20 4.56 -22.44
CA VAL A 788 12.59 5.71 -23.14
C VAL A 788 11.10 5.47 -23.39
N ILE A 789 10.74 4.29 -23.91
CA ILE A 789 9.33 3.95 -24.16
C ILE A 789 8.58 3.85 -22.82
N GLY A 790 9.17 3.24 -21.80
CA GLY A 790 8.55 3.07 -20.48
C GLY A 790 8.31 4.40 -19.77
N ILE A 791 9.33 5.27 -19.72
CA ILE A 791 9.22 6.61 -19.11
C ILE A 791 8.14 7.43 -19.86
N ALA A 792 8.17 7.45 -21.19
CA ALA A 792 7.18 8.17 -21.97
C ALA A 792 5.75 7.65 -21.73
N LEU A 793 5.56 6.32 -21.68
CA LEU A 793 4.27 5.71 -21.38
C LEU A 793 3.83 6.03 -19.94
N GLY A 794 4.73 5.94 -18.96
CA GLY A 794 4.44 6.26 -17.56
C GLY A 794 4.02 7.71 -17.38
N ILE A 795 4.67 8.64 -18.08
CA ILE A 795 4.28 10.07 -18.11
C ILE A 795 2.86 10.23 -18.67
N VAL A 796 2.57 9.63 -19.82
CA VAL A 796 1.23 9.73 -20.45
C VAL A 796 0.15 9.19 -19.52
N LEU A 797 0.37 8.04 -18.90
CA LEU A 797 -0.58 7.46 -17.95
C LEU A 797 -0.75 8.34 -16.70
N ALA A 798 0.34 8.91 -16.19
CA ALA A 798 0.29 9.83 -15.04
C ALA A 798 -0.49 11.10 -15.37
N VAL A 799 -0.26 11.71 -16.52
CA VAL A 799 -0.99 12.91 -16.96
C VAL A 799 -2.49 12.63 -17.07
N LEU A 800 -2.88 11.50 -17.68
CA LEU A 800 -4.28 11.11 -17.79
C LEU A 800 -4.94 10.89 -16.42
N LEU A 801 -4.23 10.26 -15.50
CA LEU A 801 -4.75 10.01 -14.15
C LEU A 801 -4.86 11.31 -13.34
N ILE A 802 -3.83 12.16 -13.39
CA ILE A 802 -3.80 13.46 -12.72
C ILE A 802 -4.90 14.38 -13.26
N ALA A 803 -5.16 14.35 -14.58
CA ALA A 803 -6.24 15.15 -15.19
C ALA A 803 -7.65 14.81 -14.65
N ARG A 804 -7.83 13.62 -14.05
CA ARG A 804 -9.11 13.22 -13.42
C ARG A 804 -9.18 13.61 -11.94
N VAL A 805 -8.05 13.84 -11.31
CA VAL A 805 -7.93 14.02 -9.86
C VAL A 805 -7.61 15.47 -9.56
N ASP A 806 -8.65 16.27 -9.28
CA ASP A 806 -8.55 17.72 -9.12
C ASP A 806 -7.61 18.19 -8.00
N PHE A 807 -7.31 17.31 -7.01
CA PHE A 807 -6.45 17.66 -5.90
C PHE A 807 -4.95 17.42 -6.17
N ILE A 808 -4.56 16.82 -7.31
CA ILE A 808 -3.15 16.58 -7.65
C ILE A 808 -2.70 17.52 -8.75
N VAL A 809 -1.66 18.30 -8.47
CA VAL A 809 -1.00 19.17 -9.46
C VAL A 809 0.03 18.37 -10.24
N LEU A 810 0.09 18.57 -11.55
CA LEU A 810 1.12 17.97 -12.38
C LEU A 810 2.50 18.54 -11.99
N ALA A 811 3.35 17.67 -11.50
CA ALA A 811 4.73 18.01 -11.11
C ALA A 811 5.72 17.01 -11.70
N TRP A 812 6.87 17.52 -12.13
CA TRP A 812 7.88 16.73 -12.85
C TRP A 812 9.00 16.25 -11.91
N PRO A 813 9.12 14.95 -11.62
CA PRO A 813 10.22 14.41 -10.81
C PRO A 813 11.49 14.21 -11.67
N ILE A 814 12.07 15.28 -12.20
CA ILE A 814 13.19 15.21 -13.14
C ILE A 814 14.34 14.34 -12.59
N GLY A 815 14.70 14.52 -11.30
CA GLY A 815 15.75 13.73 -10.66
C GLY A 815 15.44 12.22 -10.65
N SER A 816 14.19 11.85 -10.38
CA SER A 816 13.77 10.44 -10.41
C SER A 816 13.77 9.88 -11.83
N LEU A 817 13.33 10.66 -12.83
CA LEU A 817 13.35 10.22 -14.24
C LEU A 817 14.75 9.97 -14.75
N VAL A 818 15.71 10.84 -14.40
CA VAL A 818 17.13 10.65 -14.72
C VAL A 818 17.68 9.41 -14.00
N LEU A 819 17.35 9.26 -12.71
CA LEU A 819 17.75 8.08 -11.94
C LEU A 819 17.21 6.78 -12.58
N PHE A 820 15.96 6.75 -13.05
CA PHE A 820 15.39 5.58 -13.70
C PHE A 820 16.11 5.25 -15.03
N ALA A 821 16.49 6.25 -15.80
CA ALA A 821 17.31 6.04 -16.99
C ALA A 821 18.70 5.46 -16.64
N LEU A 822 19.34 5.95 -15.60
CA LEU A 822 20.63 5.41 -15.11
C LEU A 822 20.49 3.98 -14.57
N VAL A 823 19.41 3.70 -13.83
CA VAL A 823 19.10 2.33 -13.34
C VAL A 823 18.88 1.38 -14.52
N ALA A 824 18.23 1.83 -15.59
CA ALA A 824 18.06 1.02 -16.80
C ALA A 824 19.39 0.69 -17.48
N VAL A 825 20.31 1.66 -17.55
CA VAL A 825 21.69 1.41 -18.06
C VAL A 825 22.41 0.41 -17.19
N ALA A 826 22.35 0.58 -15.87
CA ALA A 826 22.98 -0.34 -14.91
C ALA A 826 22.37 -1.75 -15.03
N ALA A 827 21.05 -1.86 -15.15
CA ALA A 827 20.35 -3.12 -15.38
C ALA A 827 20.79 -3.79 -16.69
N GLY A 828 20.90 -3.03 -17.78
CA GLY A 828 21.43 -3.53 -19.05
C GLY A 828 22.84 -4.05 -18.95
N LEU A 829 23.74 -3.34 -18.24
CA LEU A 829 25.12 -3.77 -17.99
C LEU A 829 25.17 -5.05 -17.16
N LEU A 830 24.39 -5.12 -16.08
CA LEU A 830 24.33 -6.31 -15.21
C LEU A 830 23.80 -7.53 -15.97
N ALA A 831 22.71 -7.34 -16.75
CA ALA A 831 22.13 -8.40 -17.58
C ALA A 831 23.11 -8.97 -18.58
N ALA A 832 24.02 -8.16 -19.09
CA ALA A 832 25.01 -8.58 -20.07
C ALA A 832 26.22 -9.34 -19.49
N ILE A 833 26.44 -9.34 -18.16
CA ILE A 833 27.66 -9.91 -17.57
C ILE A 833 27.84 -11.40 -17.91
N LEU A 834 26.81 -12.20 -17.63
CA LEU A 834 26.84 -13.65 -17.86
C LEU A 834 26.88 -14.00 -19.37
N PRO A 835 25.97 -13.45 -20.22
CA PRO A 835 25.98 -13.71 -21.66
C PRO A 835 27.28 -13.29 -22.32
N ALA A 836 27.82 -12.11 -21.97
CA ALA A 836 29.08 -11.59 -22.57
C ALA A 836 30.31 -12.41 -22.17
N ARG A 837 30.38 -12.89 -20.91
CA ARG A 837 31.44 -13.79 -20.48
C ARG A 837 31.39 -15.13 -21.24
N ARG A 838 30.20 -15.67 -21.44
CA ARG A 838 29.99 -16.95 -22.14
C ARG A 838 30.32 -16.84 -23.61
N ALA A 839 29.84 -15.80 -24.29
CA ALA A 839 30.17 -15.53 -25.70
C ALA A 839 31.71 -15.36 -25.96
N ALA A 840 32.40 -14.69 -25.07
CA ALA A 840 33.83 -14.47 -25.19
C ALA A 840 34.67 -15.74 -24.98
N ARG A 841 34.11 -16.77 -24.34
CA ARG A 841 34.79 -18.05 -24.06
C ARG A 841 34.46 -19.14 -25.07
N LEU A 842 33.66 -18.87 -26.11
CA LEU A 842 33.33 -19.83 -27.16
C LEU A 842 34.62 -20.31 -27.86
N ASN A 843 34.71 -21.63 -28.07
CA ASN A 843 35.78 -22.22 -28.89
C ASN A 843 35.46 -21.92 -30.37
N VAL A 844 36.41 -21.31 -31.10
CA VAL A 844 36.20 -20.88 -32.49
C VAL A 844 36.00 -22.08 -33.41
N LEU A 845 36.75 -23.16 -33.21
CA LEU A 845 36.64 -24.36 -34.03
C LEU A 845 35.30 -25.07 -33.82
N GLU A 846 34.89 -25.28 -32.57
CA GLU A 846 33.57 -25.86 -32.24
C GLU A 846 32.41 -24.99 -32.72
N ALA A 847 32.57 -23.64 -32.65
CA ALA A 847 31.56 -22.71 -33.08
C ALA A 847 31.34 -22.71 -34.61
N LEU A 848 32.38 -22.98 -35.38
CA LEU A 848 32.30 -23.09 -36.85
C LEU A 848 31.71 -24.43 -37.31
N GLN A 849 31.88 -25.50 -36.51
CA GLN A 849 31.34 -26.84 -36.73
C GLN A 849 29.87 -27.00 -36.22
N TYR A 850 29.36 -25.97 -35.52
CA TYR A 850 28.03 -25.98 -34.98
C TYR A 850 27.00 -25.77 -36.10
N GLU A 851 26.23 -26.87 -36.47
CA GLU A 851 25.10 -26.84 -37.38
C GLU A 851 23.81 -26.31 -36.80
#